data_8f6307ef09bb2496a9032e27ea111a15
#
_entry.id   8f6307ef09bb2496a9032e27ea111a15
#
_cell.length_a   1.000
_cell.length_b   1.000
_cell.length_c   1.000
_cell.angle_alpha   90.00
_cell.angle_beta   90.00
_cell.angle_gamma   90.00
#
_symmetry.space_group_name_H-M   'P 1'
#
loop_
_entity.id
_entity.type
_entity.pdbx_description
1 polymer ?
#
loop_
_entity_poly.entity_id
_entity_poly.type
_entity_poly.pdbx_seq_one_letter_code
_entity_poly.pdbx_strand_id
1 'polypeptide(L)'
;MSTPRKSLGAAFAIALAAGTVSVVAPTANAAVDGSNVVINEVYGGGGNAGGKFNNDFVELYNPTDAEIDISGWKLNQKAANGNTGNTVKLSGKVPAKGFFLIQGDSQDNEKSQDLPKADLVGSFNFGAKAAIAELIDNNGQIADLVGWGTTAKGAETSPAKGTANATSVQRKDVGVDTDNNAIDFIVAEPTPQNSGNTGETPVDPTPEDPTDPTAQPEQPQPGEITPIAEIQGTGHTSPFKGKNVTTRGVVTAVYASDGSKRGFYIQTPGTGGSPKQKGDASDGIFVYMGRVAESAYPEIGDFLEIAGTADEYTATWQVKKDTVSDRMSTTQLRDAKWQVIEKDADFKDPAPISLESLPAGDDARESYEGMLVNITGPYTVTNNYTLNNTGDIGLAPGDTAHRTPTDIVSPGSEANALQDKQDAEVVHVDDGRNANYFRTDKQTPLPYLVTSDNGIKSIRTGDQVQFQTPVVVDFSYEYWRFQPLQPITGKNVAAELPITWEDSRADAYDDIDNVEGDYSIGFFNVLNYFSTLGKDVSGCKAYNDIYGKPVGAKNCNIRGAFSQNAFKDQQAKIVTAINKLDTDVLGLSEIENTASVTGDVAKRDEALQNLVDALNAKEPGKWDLVKSPQKLGTDEDFIRVAFIYQPAKVKPVGESVIFDDPAFTKTARQPLAQVFDTVGNDEDKNFVAVVNHYKSKGSVAKGDEDTGDGQGNNARIRAEQSKALLKHLGEQKDWADLPTFLVGDFNAYTKEDAITALVDGGFNIVESEKDYDQASYQFDGQLGTLDHVLANAAAMELVKDSAVWNINGDESAAFEYSRRNYNAQDFFGDGDDPIYGYGNPFRSS
;
A
#
# COMPACT_ATOMS: atom_id res chain seq x y z
N MET A 1 11.60 -55.50 -1.01
CA MET A 1 10.55 -56.13 -0.19
C MET A 1 9.68 -54.98 0.26
N SER A 2 8.63 -54.83 -0.19
CA SER A 2 7.30 -55.28 -0.55
C SER A 2 6.32 -54.16 -0.26
N THR A 3 5.79 -53.66 -1.29
CA THR A 3 4.42 -53.10 -1.43
C THR A 3 3.38 -54.19 -0.95
N PRO A 4 2.08 -54.01 -0.91
CA PRO A 4 1.21 -52.99 -1.48
C PRO A 4 -0.14 -52.80 -0.69
N ARG A 5 -1.07 -52.03 -1.02
CA ARG A 5 -2.15 -51.99 -2.02
C ARG A 5 -3.48 -51.56 -1.42
N LYS A 6 -4.21 -50.65 -2.10
CA LYS A 6 -5.49 -50.81 -2.87
C LYS A 6 -6.73 -51.09 -1.98
N SER A 7 -7.93 -50.62 -2.22
CA SER A 7 -8.62 -50.15 -3.45
C SER A 7 -10.08 -49.80 -3.13
N LEU A 8 -10.72 -49.09 -4.02
CA LEU A 8 -12.09 -49.23 -4.57
C LEU A 8 -13.24 -49.14 -3.56
N GLY A 9 -14.21 -48.34 -3.67
CA GLY A 9 -15.01 -47.89 -4.80
C GLY A 9 -16.47 -48.22 -4.50
N ALA A 10 -17.36 -47.36 -4.78
CA ALA A 10 -18.63 -47.51 -5.46
C ALA A 10 -19.66 -46.45 -5.06
N ALA A 11 -20.21 -45.85 -6.05
CA ALA A 11 -21.30 -44.90 -6.04
C ALA A 11 -22.62 -45.58 -5.57
N PHE A 12 -23.46 -44.79 -4.86
CA PHE A 12 -24.90 -44.93 -4.93
C PHE A 12 -25.56 -43.55 -4.94
N ALA A 13 -26.20 -43.23 -6.02
CA ALA A 13 -27.11 -42.11 -6.14
C ALA A 13 -28.46 -42.48 -5.54
N ILE A 14 -28.94 -41.63 -4.61
CA ILE A 14 -30.37 -41.57 -4.31
C ILE A 14 -30.76 -40.09 -4.24
N ALA A 15 -31.56 -39.68 -5.20
CA ALA A 15 -32.24 -38.41 -5.19
C ALA A 15 -33.40 -38.46 -4.20
N LEU A 16 -33.42 -37.49 -3.27
CA LEU A 16 -34.68 -37.12 -2.62
C LEU A 16 -34.68 -35.60 -2.44
N ALA A 17 -35.66 -34.99 -3.06
CA ALA A 17 -35.99 -33.59 -2.90
C ALA A 17 -36.58 -33.34 -1.51
N ALA A 18 -36.03 -32.39 -0.77
CA ALA A 18 -36.79 -31.68 0.28
C ALA A 18 -36.04 -30.41 0.69
N GLY A 19 -36.69 -29.29 0.54
CA GLY A 19 -36.67 -28.11 1.38
C GLY A 19 -35.30 -27.50 1.67
N THR A 20 -34.93 -26.50 0.91
CA THR A 20 -33.91 -25.53 1.30
C THR A 20 -34.40 -24.74 2.52
N VAL A 21 -34.01 -25.15 3.70
CA VAL A 21 -33.89 -24.26 4.84
C VAL A 21 -32.53 -23.59 4.67
N SER A 22 -32.53 -22.37 4.16
CA SER A 22 -31.36 -21.49 4.27
C SER A 22 -31.13 -21.24 5.75
N VAL A 23 -30.15 -21.92 6.33
CA VAL A 23 -29.58 -21.45 7.60
C VAL A 23 -28.80 -20.21 7.25
N VAL A 24 -29.45 -19.06 7.39
CA VAL A 24 -28.76 -17.79 7.51
C VAL A 24 -27.94 -17.91 8.78
N ALA A 25 -26.62 -17.94 8.67
CA ALA A 25 -25.77 -17.71 9.82
C ALA A 25 -26.21 -16.36 10.43
N PRO A 26 -26.47 -16.28 11.74
CA PRO A 26 -26.81 -15.01 12.36
C PRO A 26 -25.63 -14.06 12.10
N THR A 27 -25.91 -12.98 11.38
CA THR A 27 -25.02 -11.81 11.37
C THR A 27 -24.98 -11.31 12.80
N ALA A 28 -23.80 -11.23 13.41
CA ALA A 28 -23.61 -10.50 14.65
C ALA A 28 -24.10 -9.08 14.39
N ASN A 29 -25.15 -8.65 15.05
CA ASN A 29 -25.52 -7.26 15.20
C ASN A 29 -24.94 -6.81 16.54
N ALA A 30 -23.62 -6.74 16.64
CA ALA A 30 -22.99 -6.04 17.73
C ALA A 30 -23.40 -4.56 17.65
N ALA A 31 -23.51 -3.90 18.78
CA ALA A 31 -24.02 -2.54 18.83
C ALA A 31 -22.91 -1.54 18.43
N VAL A 32 -22.63 -1.45 17.14
CA VAL A 32 -21.71 -0.46 16.53
C VAL A 32 -22.06 1.00 16.96
N ASP A 33 -23.28 1.22 17.41
CA ASP A 33 -23.78 2.51 17.91
C ASP A 33 -23.47 2.78 19.40
N GLY A 34 -22.73 1.89 20.05
CA GLY A 34 -22.41 2.01 21.49
C GLY A 34 -23.62 1.85 22.42
N SER A 35 -24.70 1.22 21.96
CA SER A 35 -25.94 1.07 22.74
C SER A 35 -25.97 -0.13 23.68
N ASN A 36 -24.92 -0.96 23.70
CA ASN A 36 -24.89 -2.21 24.46
C ASN A 36 -23.52 -2.53 25.07
N VAL A 37 -23.49 -3.50 25.99
CA VAL A 37 -22.25 -4.02 26.62
C VAL A 37 -21.42 -4.75 25.57
N VAL A 38 -20.12 -4.47 25.54
CA VAL A 38 -19.11 -5.09 24.66
C VAL A 38 -18.04 -5.84 25.46
N ILE A 39 -17.34 -6.78 24.82
CA ILE A 39 -16.14 -7.41 25.35
C ILE A 39 -14.99 -6.43 25.17
N ASN A 40 -14.36 -6.01 26.26
CA ASN A 40 -13.25 -5.06 26.24
C ASN A 40 -11.87 -5.75 26.23
N GLU A 41 -11.71 -6.82 27.01
CA GLU A 41 -10.45 -7.57 27.07
C GLU A 41 -10.69 -9.07 27.23
N VAL A 42 -9.86 -9.90 26.56
CA VAL A 42 -9.83 -11.34 26.75
C VAL A 42 -8.40 -11.82 26.96
N TYR A 43 -8.17 -12.52 28.06
CA TYR A 43 -6.90 -13.13 28.41
C TYR A 43 -7.04 -14.66 28.49
N GLY A 44 -6.28 -15.36 27.66
CA GLY A 44 -6.26 -16.85 27.60
C GLY A 44 -4.90 -17.44 27.98
N GLY A 45 -4.10 -16.70 28.73
CA GLY A 45 -2.77 -17.14 29.20
C GLY A 45 -2.70 -17.58 30.65
N GLY A 46 -3.84 -17.62 31.36
CA GLY A 46 -3.95 -17.85 32.77
C GLY A 46 -3.32 -19.18 33.23
N GLY A 47 -2.44 -19.11 34.23
CA GLY A 47 -1.75 -20.25 34.76
C GLY A 47 -0.75 -20.97 33.87
N ASN A 48 -0.58 -20.53 32.62
CA ASN A 48 0.43 -21.05 31.69
C ASN A 48 1.83 -20.57 32.05
N ALA A 49 2.86 -21.30 31.64
CA ALA A 49 4.25 -20.88 31.81
C ALA A 49 4.50 -19.51 31.16
N GLY A 50 4.90 -18.52 31.95
CA GLY A 50 5.09 -17.14 31.52
C GLY A 50 3.80 -16.30 31.44
N GLY A 51 2.67 -16.82 31.92
CA GLY A 51 1.43 -16.09 32.11
C GLY A 51 1.55 -15.05 33.23
N LYS A 52 0.88 -13.92 33.10
CA LYS A 52 0.88 -12.86 34.11
C LYS A 52 -0.06 -13.19 35.28
N PHE A 53 -1.22 -13.75 34.97
CA PHE A 53 -2.25 -14.10 35.97
C PHE A 53 -2.45 -15.61 36.06
N ASN A 54 -2.96 -16.06 37.22
CA ASN A 54 -3.27 -17.47 37.46
C ASN A 54 -4.52 -17.94 36.72
N ASN A 55 -5.40 -17.05 36.32
CA ASN A 55 -6.68 -17.33 35.69
C ASN A 55 -6.79 -16.68 34.31
N ASP A 56 -7.52 -17.33 33.42
CA ASP A 56 -8.10 -16.66 32.26
C ASP A 56 -9.17 -15.67 32.71
N PHE A 57 -9.41 -14.62 31.90
CA PHE A 57 -10.50 -13.70 32.17
C PHE A 57 -11.12 -13.11 30.90
N VAL A 58 -12.36 -12.63 31.04
CA VAL A 58 -13.03 -11.74 30.10
C VAL A 58 -13.49 -10.50 30.86
N GLU A 59 -13.15 -9.34 30.33
CA GLU A 59 -13.61 -8.07 30.80
C GLU A 59 -14.67 -7.52 29.85
N LEU A 60 -15.81 -7.12 30.40
CA LEU A 60 -16.88 -6.44 29.71
C LEU A 60 -16.85 -4.95 30.02
N TYR A 61 -17.30 -4.14 29.08
CA TYR A 61 -17.46 -2.70 29.27
C TYR A 61 -18.85 -2.26 28.81
N ASN A 62 -19.45 -1.33 29.55
CA ASN A 62 -20.72 -0.72 29.22
C ASN A 62 -20.50 0.72 28.69
N PRO A 63 -20.61 0.96 27.37
CA PRO A 63 -20.38 2.27 26.79
C PRO A 63 -21.56 3.24 26.97
N THR A 64 -22.64 2.82 27.64
CA THR A 64 -23.85 3.67 27.82
C THR A 64 -23.80 4.47 29.11
N ASP A 65 -24.64 5.48 29.22
CA ASP A 65 -24.78 6.34 30.40
C ASP A 65 -25.70 5.75 31.48
N ALA A 66 -26.17 4.52 31.30
CA ALA A 66 -27.02 3.81 32.26
C ALA A 66 -26.43 2.43 32.58
N GLU A 67 -26.61 2.00 33.84
CA GLU A 67 -26.28 0.63 34.27
C GLU A 67 -27.06 -0.41 33.42
N ILE A 68 -26.39 -1.44 32.92
CA ILE A 68 -27.01 -2.53 32.15
C ILE A 68 -27.00 -3.81 32.99
N ASP A 69 -28.17 -4.42 33.17
CA ASP A 69 -28.33 -5.72 33.81
C ASP A 69 -28.08 -6.86 32.80
N ILE A 70 -26.95 -7.57 32.98
CA ILE A 70 -26.56 -8.71 32.14
C ILE A 70 -27.01 -10.07 32.73
N SER A 71 -27.92 -10.06 33.72
CA SER A 71 -28.42 -11.29 34.32
C SER A 71 -29.19 -12.11 33.28
N GLY A 72 -28.78 -13.38 33.12
CA GLY A 72 -29.31 -14.29 32.11
C GLY A 72 -28.58 -14.29 30.75
N TRP A 73 -27.70 -13.33 30.49
CA TRP A 73 -26.81 -13.36 29.35
C TRP A 73 -25.86 -14.55 29.43
N LYS A 74 -25.15 -14.85 28.34
CA LYS A 74 -24.22 -15.98 28.25
C LYS A 74 -22.90 -15.52 27.62
N LEU A 75 -21.83 -16.00 28.18
CA LEU A 75 -20.50 -15.95 27.58
C LEU A 75 -20.13 -17.37 27.09
N ASN A 76 -19.99 -17.56 25.80
CA ASN A 76 -19.50 -18.79 25.21
C ASN A 76 -17.99 -18.70 24.98
N GLN A 77 -17.27 -19.64 25.57
CA GLN A 77 -15.90 -19.92 25.22
C GLN A 77 -15.89 -20.89 24.03
N LYS A 78 -15.26 -20.49 22.91
CA LYS A 78 -15.14 -21.30 21.71
C LYS A 78 -13.66 -21.53 21.35
N ALA A 79 -13.37 -22.75 20.91
CA ALA A 79 -12.05 -23.02 20.31
C ALA A 79 -11.89 -22.27 18.97
N ALA A 80 -10.66 -22.12 18.51
CA ALA A 80 -10.37 -21.43 17.23
C ALA A 80 -11.10 -22.03 16.01
N ASN A 81 -11.45 -23.31 16.03
CA ASN A 81 -12.22 -23.96 14.97
C ASN A 81 -13.74 -23.65 14.99
N GLY A 82 -14.19 -22.82 15.95
CA GLY A 82 -15.59 -22.40 16.11
C GLY A 82 -16.44 -23.32 17.01
N ASN A 83 -15.91 -24.43 17.49
CA ASN A 83 -16.65 -25.33 18.39
C ASN A 83 -16.80 -24.69 19.79
N THR A 84 -18.02 -24.62 20.29
CA THR A 84 -18.29 -24.17 21.66
C THR A 84 -17.76 -25.21 22.66
N GLY A 85 -16.91 -24.72 23.57
CA GLY A 85 -16.47 -25.50 24.75
C GLY A 85 -17.41 -25.25 25.92
N ASN A 86 -17.15 -24.23 26.73
CA ASN A 86 -17.96 -23.90 27.90
C ASN A 86 -18.89 -22.71 27.65
N THR A 87 -20.01 -22.69 28.38
CA THR A 87 -20.94 -21.58 28.41
C THR A 87 -21.13 -21.12 29.86
N VAL A 88 -20.83 -19.85 30.13
CA VAL A 88 -21.04 -19.21 31.43
C VAL A 88 -22.34 -18.41 31.38
N LYS A 89 -23.27 -18.65 32.30
CA LYS A 89 -24.43 -17.78 32.49
C LYS A 89 -24.01 -16.58 33.32
N LEU A 90 -24.25 -15.40 32.79
CA LEU A 90 -23.92 -14.16 33.45
C LEU A 90 -25.01 -13.76 34.45
N SER A 91 -24.60 -13.05 35.49
CA SER A 91 -25.47 -12.44 36.50
C SER A 91 -24.76 -11.21 37.06
N GLY A 92 -25.51 -10.16 37.26
CA GLY A 92 -24.98 -8.90 37.76
C GLY A 92 -25.26 -7.75 36.82
N LYS A 93 -24.66 -6.61 37.08
CA LYS A 93 -24.88 -5.38 36.35
C LYS A 93 -23.56 -4.74 36.03
N VAL A 94 -23.45 -4.25 34.81
CA VAL A 94 -22.29 -3.48 34.33
C VAL A 94 -22.60 -1.99 34.57
N PRO A 95 -21.83 -1.28 35.39
CA PRO A 95 -22.08 0.14 35.67
C PRO A 95 -22.05 0.99 34.39
N ALA A 96 -22.75 2.11 34.38
CA ALA A 96 -22.60 3.10 33.33
C ALA A 96 -21.13 3.51 33.15
N LYS A 97 -20.61 3.48 31.89
CA LYS A 97 -19.18 3.77 31.61
C LYS A 97 -18.22 2.95 32.46
N GLY A 98 -18.60 1.75 32.88
CA GLY A 98 -17.84 0.90 33.81
C GLY A 98 -17.56 -0.49 33.27
N PHE A 99 -16.73 -1.21 34.00
CA PHE A 99 -16.23 -2.53 33.65
C PHE A 99 -16.94 -3.64 34.43
N PHE A 100 -16.79 -4.89 34.01
CA PHE A 100 -17.25 -6.08 34.69
C PHE A 100 -16.32 -7.24 34.39
N LEU A 101 -15.64 -7.75 35.42
CA LEU A 101 -14.61 -8.81 35.29
C LEU A 101 -15.18 -10.20 35.53
N ILE A 102 -15.02 -11.08 34.53
CA ILE A 102 -15.39 -12.49 34.60
C ILE A 102 -14.11 -13.32 34.68
N GLN A 103 -13.89 -13.99 35.80
CA GLN A 103 -12.74 -14.87 36.02
C GLN A 103 -13.04 -16.29 35.52
N GLY A 104 -12.14 -16.85 34.72
CA GLY A 104 -12.15 -18.24 34.27
C GLY A 104 -11.39 -19.22 35.17
N ASP A 105 -11.13 -20.43 34.63
CA ASP A 105 -10.41 -21.48 35.35
C ASP A 105 -8.96 -21.09 35.65
N SER A 106 -8.42 -21.63 36.73
CA SER A 106 -7.06 -21.45 37.21
C SER A 106 -6.18 -22.63 36.85
N GLN A 107 -4.92 -22.36 36.51
CA GLN A 107 -3.82 -23.33 36.58
C GLN A 107 -2.74 -22.72 37.45
N ASP A 108 -2.47 -23.36 38.60
CA ASP A 108 -1.51 -22.83 39.55
C ASP A 108 -0.08 -22.80 38.97
N ASN A 109 0.45 -21.58 38.81
CA ASN A 109 1.83 -21.34 38.47
C ASN A 109 2.41 -20.39 39.53
N GLU A 110 3.33 -20.87 40.36
CA GLU A 110 3.94 -20.11 41.47
C GLU A 110 4.53 -18.74 41.07
N LYS A 111 4.60 -18.41 39.81
CA LYS A 111 5.15 -17.18 39.28
C LYS A 111 4.09 -16.20 38.73
N SER A 112 2.84 -16.59 38.70
CA SER A 112 1.75 -15.74 38.19
C SER A 112 1.07 -15.01 39.37
N GLN A 113 0.39 -13.89 39.06
CA GLN A 113 -0.35 -13.09 40.04
C GLN A 113 -1.82 -13.51 40.06
N ASP A 114 -2.48 -13.22 41.19
CA ASP A 114 -3.93 -13.34 41.25
C ASP A 114 -4.60 -12.18 40.52
N LEU A 115 -5.77 -12.45 39.91
CA LEU A 115 -6.61 -11.39 39.33
C LEU A 115 -7.12 -10.43 40.44
N PRO A 116 -7.45 -9.17 40.10
CA PRO A 116 -8.33 -8.36 40.93
C PRO A 116 -9.61 -9.14 41.26
N LYS A 117 -10.26 -8.80 42.37
CA LYS A 117 -11.52 -9.46 42.75
C LYS A 117 -12.51 -9.43 41.59
N ALA A 118 -12.79 -10.56 40.96
CA ALA A 118 -13.76 -10.67 39.88
C ALA A 118 -15.20 -10.40 40.34
N ASP A 119 -16.02 -9.85 39.43
CA ASP A 119 -17.46 -9.63 39.64
C ASP A 119 -18.23 -10.94 39.47
N LEU A 120 -17.73 -11.84 38.62
CA LEU A 120 -18.29 -13.18 38.40
C LEU A 120 -17.15 -14.19 38.23
N VAL A 121 -17.36 -15.39 38.74
CA VAL A 121 -16.47 -16.54 38.50
C VAL A 121 -17.22 -17.55 37.65
N GLY A 122 -16.63 -17.95 36.53
CA GLY A 122 -17.18 -18.96 35.60
C GLY A 122 -16.14 -20.02 35.28
N SER A 123 -16.55 -21.10 34.63
CA SER A 123 -15.63 -22.14 34.16
C SER A 123 -15.41 -21.98 32.66
N PHE A 124 -14.24 -21.51 32.28
CA PHE A 124 -13.76 -21.44 30.90
C PHE A 124 -12.23 -21.34 30.85
N ASN A 125 -11.65 -21.80 29.76
CA ASN A 125 -10.22 -21.74 29.51
C ASN A 125 -10.01 -21.51 28.01
N PHE A 126 -9.52 -20.34 27.64
CA PHE A 126 -9.25 -19.96 26.25
C PHE A 126 -7.85 -20.42 25.80
N GLY A 127 -7.69 -20.71 24.53
CA GLY A 127 -6.37 -20.87 23.95
C GLY A 127 -5.66 -19.52 23.81
N ALA A 128 -4.50 -19.34 24.45
CA ALA A 128 -3.78 -18.09 24.39
C ALA A 128 -3.53 -17.59 22.95
N LYS A 129 -3.09 -18.48 22.05
CA LYS A 129 -2.73 -18.08 20.67
C LYS A 129 -3.92 -17.83 19.76
N ALA A 130 -5.04 -18.50 19.98
CA ALA A 130 -6.22 -18.38 19.12
C ALA A 130 -7.45 -18.99 19.79
N ALA A 131 -8.54 -18.24 19.89
CA ALA A 131 -9.84 -18.70 20.35
C ALA A 131 -10.94 -17.69 19.97
N ILE A 132 -12.17 -17.88 20.45
CA ILE A 132 -13.32 -17.00 20.20
C ILE A 132 -14.11 -16.85 21.50
N ALA A 133 -14.36 -15.62 21.90
CA ALA A 133 -15.29 -15.24 22.96
C ALA A 133 -16.58 -14.67 22.34
N GLU A 134 -17.73 -15.17 22.74
CA GLU A 134 -19.03 -14.78 22.18
C GLU A 134 -19.98 -14.39 23.31
N LEU A 135 -20.42 -13.16 23.33
CA LEU A 135 -21.38 -12.60 24.30
C LEU A 135 -22.78 -12.65 23.70
N ILE A 136 -23.73 -13.28 24.41
CA ILE A 136 -25.12 -13.47 23.96
C ILE A 136 -26.08 -12.84 24.97
N ASP A 137 -27.00 -12.03 24.52
CA ASP A 137 -28.02 -11.37 25.33
C ASP A 137 -29.18 -12.29 25.76
N ASN A 138 -30.14 -11.77 26.51
CA ASN A 138 -31.34 -12.50 26.95
C ASN A 138 -32.28 -12.88 25.82
N ASN A 139 -32.17 -12.26 24.64
CA ASN A 139 -33.00 -12.58 23.48
C ASN A 139 -32.34 -13.66 22.63
N GLY A 140 -31.14 -14.11 23.00
CA GLY A 140 -30.33 -15.06 22.26
C GLY A 140 -29.63 -14.44 21.05
N GLN A 141 -29.52 -13.12 21.00
CA GLN A 141 -28.74 -12.41 19.99
C GLN A 141 -27.29 -12.28 20.43
N ILE A 142 -26.37 -12.29 19.49
CA ILE A 142 -24.96 -12.01 19.77
C ILE A 142 -24.85 -10.50 20.05
N ALA A 143 -24.45 -10.17 21.27
CA ALA A 143 -24.21 -8.81 21.71
C ALA A 143 -22.81 -8.34 21.32
N ASP A 144 -21.80 -9.24 21.30
CA ASP A 144 -20.44 -8.99 20.84
C ASP A 144 -19.71 -10.31 20.58
N LEU A 145 -18.75 -10.32 19.64
CA LEU A 145 -18.00 -11.50 19.22
C LEU A 145 -16.53 -11.16 18.97
N VAL A 146 -15.65 -11.70 19.80
CA VAL A 146 -14.20 -11.48 19.67
C VAL A 146 -13.48 -12.75 19.30
N GLY A 147 -12.97 -12.82 18.08
CA GLY A 147 -12.08 -13.87 17.62
C GLY A 147 -10.65 -13.38 17.46
N TRP A 148 -9.64 -14.14 17.92
CA TRP A 148 -8.24 -13.82 17.76
C TRP A 148 -7.40 -14.99 17.26
N GLY A 149 -6.26 -14.67 16.63
CA GLY A 149 -5.35 -15.63 16.02
C GLY A 149 -5.77 -16.08 14.62
N THR A 150 -4.79 -16.37 13.75
CA THR A 150 -5.00 -16.67 12.32
C THR A 150 -5.82 -17.92 12.05
N THR A 151 -6.04 -18.76 13.06
CA THR A 151 -6.83 -20.00 12.96
C THR A 151 -8.26 -19.86 13.47
N ALA A 152 -8.65 -18.69 14.00
CA ALA A 152 -10.01 -18.45 14.48
C ALA A 152 -11.00 -18.45 13.29
N LYS A 153 -12.00 -19.31 13.35
CA LYS A 153 -13.06 -19.46 12.32
C LYS A 153 -14.31 -18.64 12.60
N GLY A 154 -14.32 -17.84 13.67
CA GLY A 154 -15.38 -16.89 14.00
C GLY A 154 -14.74 -15.63 14.52
N ALA A 155 -15.14 -14.50 13.97
CA ALA A 155 -14.75 -13.16 14.34
C ALA A 155 -15.67 -12.19 13.61
N GLU A 156 -15.80 -10.97 14.12
CA GLU A 156 -16.42 -9.89 13.39
C GLU A 156 -15.48 -9.45 12.28
N THR A 157 -15.93 -9.52 11.06
CA THR A 157 -15.20 -9.24 9.80
C THR A 157 -13.86 -9.97 9.70
N SER A 158 -12.91 -9.76 10.62
CA SER A 158 -11.58 -10.39 10.64
C SER A 158 -11.09 -10.59 12.08
N PRO A 159 -10.42 -11.70 12.40
CA PRO A 159 -9.94 -11.94 13.74
C PRO A 159 -8.83 -10.98 14.16
N ALA A 160 -8.79 -10.63 15.44
CA ALA A 160 -7.68 -9.92 16.05
C ALA A 160 -6.37 -10.73 15.98
N LYS A 161 -5.24 -10.08 16.18
CA LYS A 161 -3.94 -10.77 16.25
C LYS A 161 -3.94 -11.83 17.36
N GLY A 162 -3.23 -12.94 17.14
CA GLY A 162 -3.02 -13.96 18.15
C GLY A 162 -2.13 -13.46 19.29
N THR A 163 -2.46 -13.90 20.53
CA THR A 163 -1.72 -13.54 21.75
C THR A 163 -0.68 -14.60 22.14
N ALA A 164 0.04 -14.33 23.21
CA ALA A 164 0.92 -15.25 23.91
C ALA A 164 0.45 -15.40 25.38
N ASN A 165 1.09 -16.27 26.15
CA ASN A 165 0.70 -16.46 27.57
C ASN A 165 0.80 -15.19 28.42
N ALA A 166 1.68 -14.26 28.04
CA ALA A 166 1.91 -12.98 28.76
C ALA A 166 1.03 -11.82 28.27
N THR A 167 0.20 -12.02 27.23
CA THR A 167 -0.56 -10.93 26.57
C THR A 167 -2.03 -11.31 26.38
N SER A 168 -2.90 -10.29 26.34
CA SER A 168 -4.34 -10.39 26.06
C SER A 168 -4.70 -9.71 24.73
N VAL A 169 -5.92 -9.94 24.24
CA VAL A 169 -6.55 -9.06 23.24
C VAL A 169 -7.37 -8.02 23.99
N GLN A 170 -7.12 -6.74 23.71
CA GLN A 170 -7.77 -5.59 24.35
C GLN A 170 -8.37 -4.68 23.30
N ARG A 171 -9.56 -4.12 23.55
CA ARG A 171 -10.08 -3.06 22.69
C ARG A 171 -9.14 -1.86 22.71
N LYS A 172 -8.76 -1.42 21.54
CA LYS A 172 -7.89 -0.28 21.33
C LYS A 172 -8.51 1.01 21.90
N ASP A 173 -9.79 1.19 21.65
CA ASP A 173 -10.61 2.29 22.15
C ASP A 173 -11.73 1.66 23.00
N VAL A 174 -11.71 1.89 24.31
CA VAL A 174 -12.63 1.27 25.27
C VAL A 174 -14.10 1.51 24.86
N GLY A 175 -14.86 0.44 24.70
CA GLY A 175 -16.29 0.49 24.35
C GLY A 175 -16.59 0.82 22.89
N VAL A 176 -15.60 1.01 22.04
CA VAL A 176 -15.77 1.24 20.58
C VAL A 176 -15.78 -0.09 19.87
N ASP A 177 -16.85 -0.37 19.15
CA ASP A 177 -17.04 -1.55 18.34
C ASP A 177 -17.33 -1.16 16.89
N THR A 178 -16.55 -1.72 15.94
CA THR A 178 -16.71 -1.44 14.49
C THR A 178 -17.09 -2.69 13.70
N ASP A 179 -17.54 -3.77 14.37
CA ASP A 179 -17.76 -5.09 13.76
C ASP A 179 -16.50 -5.64 13.05
N ASN A 180 -15.30 -5.31 13.55
CA ASN A 180 -14.05 -5.81 12.98
C ASN A 180 -12.96 -5.99 14.04
N ASN A 181 -12.83 -7.21 14.58
CA ASN A 181 -11.89 -7.49 15.66
C ASN A 181 -10.43 -7.19 15.31
N ALA A 182 -10.04 -7.26 14.04
CA ALA A 182 -8.66 -6.92 13.63
C ALA A 182 -8.36 -5.41 13.76
N ILE A 183 -9.38 -4.58 13.72
CA ILE A 183 -9.26 -3.11 13.87
C ILE A 183 -9.47 -2.71 15.32
N ASP A 184 -10.45 -3.32 15.99
CA ASP A 184 -10.90 -2.92 17.32
C ASP A 184 -9.96 -3.37 18.43
N PHE A 185 -9.18 -4.45 18.21
CA PHE A 185 -8.35 -5.05 19.22
C PHE A 185 -6.84 -4.96 18.95
N ILE A 186 -6.09 -4.70 20.02
CA ILE A 186 -4.63 -4.81 20.07
C ILE A 186 -4.22 -5.98 20.95
N VAL A 187 -2.95 -6.39 20.82
CA VAL A 187 -2.33 -7.35 21.74
C VAL A 187 -1.43 -6.57 22.69
N ALA A 188 -1.76 -6.60 23.98
CA ALA A 188 -1.04 -5.85 25.02
C ALA A 188 -0.86 -6.67 26.29
N GLU A 189 -0.18 -6.12 27.28
CA GLU A 189 -0.08 -6.69 28.64
C GLU A 189 -1.46 -6.66 29.28
N PRO A 190 -1.95 -7.76 29.91
CA PRO A 190 -3.30 -7.79 30.45
C PRO A 190 -3.51 -6.83 31.63
N THR A 191 -4.64 -6.11 31.60
CA THR A 191 -5.01 -5.02 32.51
C THR A 191 -6.43 -5.16 33.09
N PRO A 192 -6.78 -6.28 33.76
CA PRO A 192 -8.16 -6.58 34.17
C PRO A 192 -8.74 -5.55 35.15
N GLN A 193 -9.95 -5.06 34.85
CA GLN A 193 -10.73 -4.14 35.67
C GLN A 193 -12.09 -4.75 36.05
N ASN A 194 -12.60 -4.45 37.24
CA ASN A 194 -13.87 -4.92 37.76
C ASN A 194 -14.87 -3.79 38.01
N SER A 195 -16.12 -4.10 38.35
CA SER A 195 -17.19 -3.14 38.62
C SER A 195 -16.95 -2.28 39.87
N GLY A 196 -16.03 -2.66 40.76
CA GLY A 196 -15.66 -1.93 41.95
C GLY A 196 -14.54 -0.91 41.74
N ASN A 197 -13.94 -0.86 40.59
CA ASN A 197 -13.00 0.17 40.21
C ASN A 197 -13.74 1.48 39.85
N THR A 198 -14.40 2.04 40.82
CA THR A 198 -14.79 3.45 40.90
C THR A 198 -13.63 4.23 41.50
N GLY A 199 -12.42 3.84 41.19
CA GLY A 199 -11.38 4.40 42.01
C GLY A 199 -10.20 4.77 41.16
N GLU A 200 -9.70 5.80 41.50
CA GLU A 200 -8.33 6.29 41.55
C GLU A 200 -7.27 5.29 40.96
N THR A 201 -7.43 4.90 39.72
CA THR A 201 -6.34 4.86 38.77
C THR A 201 -6.13 6.29 38.26
N PRO A 202 -4.94 6.70 37.79
CA PRO A 202 -4.79 8.02 37.21
C PRO A 202 -5.92 8.23 36.24
N VAL A 203 -6.80 9.11 36.57
CA VAL A 203 -8.03 9.40 35.81
C VAL A 203 -7.60 9.82 34.45
N ASP A 204 -7.87 8.95 33.45
CA ASP A 204 -8.14 9.46 32.13
C ASP A 204 -9.36 10.39 32.32
N PRO A 205 -9.21 11.71 32.15
CA PRO A 205 -10.28 12.62 32.46
C PRO A 205 -11.47 12.29 31.60
N THR A 206 -12.55 11.85 32.23
CA THR A 206 -13.86 11.70 31.56
C THR A 206 -14.13 12.96 30.76
N PRO A 207 -14.46 12.83 29.45
CA PRO A 207 -14.93 13.98 28.70
C PRO A 207 -16.21 14.46 29.37
N GLU A 208 -16.18 15.67 29.95
CA GLU A 208 -17.41 16.37 30.29
C GLU A 208 -18.23 16.55 29.01
N ASP A 209 -19.54 16.38 29.15
CA ASP A 209 -20.54 16.53 28.11
C ASP A 209 -20.24 17.76 27.20
N PRO A 210 -20.07 17.61 25.88
CA PRO A 210 -19.77 18.72 24.97
C PRO A 210 -20.92 19.70 24.73
N THR A 211 -21.87 19.81 25.63
CA THR A 211 -23.04 20.70 25.49
C THR A 211 -22.84 22.09 26.11
N ASP A 212 -21.69 22.40 26.71
CA ASP A 212 -21.39 23.78 27.09
C ASP A 212 -20.36 24.39 26.12
N PRO A 213 -20.79 25.21 25.15
CA PRO A 213 -19.87 25.86 24.20
C PRO A 213 -19.00 26.95 24.82
N THR A 214 -19.01 27.10 26.15
CA THR A 214 -18.23 28.10 26.90
C THR A 214 -17.17 27.51 27.82
N ALA A 215 -16.97 26.17 27.83
CA ALA A 215 -15.91 25.57 28.61
C ALA A 215 -14.54 25.93 28.00
N GLN A 216 -13.84 26.86 28.62
CA GLN A 216 -12.42 27.10 28.33
C GLN A 216 -11.59 25.90 28.81
N PRO A 217 -10.51 25.56 28.11
CA PRO A 217 -9.54 24.54 28.57
C PRO A 217 -9.12 24.82 30.01
N GLU A 218 -9.04 23.77 30.83
CA GLU A 218 -8.57 23.89 32.20
C GLU A 218 -7.14 24.46 32.23
N GLN A 219 -6.93 25.56 32.99
CA GLN A 219 -5.63 26.25 32.98
C GLN A 219 -4.52 25.33 33.52
N PRO A 220 -3.31 25.34 32.93
CA PRO A 220 -2.16 24.63 33.46
C PRO A 220 -1.85 25.03 34.87
N GLN A 221 -1.48 24.07 35.72
CA GLN A 221 -0.93 24.41 37.04
C GLN A 221 0.46 25.04 36.84
N PRO A 222 0.82 26.16 37.50
CA PRO A 222 2.12 26.79 37.34
C PRO A 222 3.25 25.84 37.76
N GLY A 223 4.06 25.41 36.77
CA GLY A 223 5.27 24.64 36.94
C GLY A 223 6.49 25.40 36.46
N GLU A 224 7.68 24.86 36.68
CA GLU A 224 8.90 25.37 36.06
C GLU A 224 8.83 25.21 34.54
N ILE A 225 9.10 26.28 33.80
CA ILE A 225 9.07 26.24 32.35
C ILE A 225 10.29 25.49 31.83
N THR A 226 10.06 24.37 31.14
CA THR A 226 11.09 23.58 30.45
C THR A 226 11.15 24.02 28.98
N PRO A 227 12.28 24.51 28.49
CA PRO A 227 12.44 24.84 27.06
C PRO A 227 12.13 23.63 26.17
N ILE A 228 11.51 23.89 24.99
CA ILE A 228 11.22 22.81 24.01
C ILE A 228 12.50 22.07 23.64
N ALA A 229 13.61 22.78 23.40
CA ALA A 229 14.90 22.19 23.08
C ALA A 229 15.43 21.21 24.15
N GLU A 230 15.14 21.44 25.43
CA GLU A 230 15.49 20.50 26.50
C GLU A 230 14.57 19.28 26.51
N ILE A 231 13.28 19.47 26.18
CA ILE A 231 12.30 18.37 26.05
C ILE A 231 12.67 17.49 24.87
N GLN A 232 13.02 18.06 23.72
CA GLN A 232 13.49 17.33 22.54
C GLN A 232 14.80 16.58 22.82
N GLY A 233 15.76 17.26 23.41
CA GLY A 233 17.12 16.71 23.55
C GLY A 233 17.89 16.75 22.21
N THR A 234 18.99 16.00 22.14
CA THR A 234 19.89 15.97 20.99
C THR A 234 19.94 14.59 20.30
N GLY A 235 18.99 13.75 20.60
CA GLY A 235 18.91 12.39 20.04
C GLY A 235 17.46 11.99 19.84
N HIS A 236 17.24 10.86 19.21
CA HIS A 236 15.92 10.37 18.75
C HIS A 236 14.92 10.00 19.85
N THR A 237 15.22 10.29 21.09
CA THR A 237 14.31 10.06 22.22
C THR A 237 14.49 11.17 23.25
N SER A 238 13.37 11.76 23.62
CA SER A 238 13.34 12.82 24.63
C SER A 238 13.94 12.38 25.99
N PRO A 239 14.83 13.14 26.61
CA PRO A 239 15.28 12.89 27.98
C PRO A 239 14.17 13.09 29.02
N PHE A 240 13.02 13.61 28.61
CA PHE A 240 11.83 13.80 29.44
C PHE A 240 10.73 12.78 29.18
N LYS A 241 10.96 11.75 28.36
CA LYS A 241 9.97 10.71 28.07
C LYS A 241 9.30 10.18 29.36
N GLY A 242 7.96 10.22 29.37
CA GLY A 242 7.14 9.81 30.51
C GLY A 242 7.08 10.81 31.68
N LYS A 243 7.66 12.01 31.52
CA LYS A 243 7.63 13.07 32.58
C LYS A 243 6.64 14.16 32.21
N ASN A 244 5.99 14.73 33.21
CA ASN A 244 5.18 15.93 33.06
C ASN A 244 6.10 17.15 32.97
N VAL A 245 5.84 17.99 32.00
CA VAL A 245 6.57 19.23 31.70
C VAL A 245 5.60 20.38 31.47
N THR A 246 6.04 21.59 31.73
CA THR A 246 5.35 22.82 31.31
C THR A 246 6.28 23.58 30.38
N THR A 247 5.82 23.90 29.16
CA THR A 247 6.62 24.61 28.18
C THR A 247 5.83 25.76 27.54
N ARG A 248 6.50 26.58 26.72
CA ARG A 248 5.88 27.67 25.96
C ARG A 248 6.30 27.63 24.51
N GLY A 249 5.35 27.89 23.60
CA GLY A 249 5.64 27.98 22.17
C GLY A 249 4.54 28.69 21.40
N VAL A 250 4.89 29.13 20.21
CA VAL A 250 3.93 29.69 19.25
C VAL A 250 3.42 28.59 18.35
N VAL A 251 2.11 28.52 18.15
CA VAL A 251 1.47 27.55 17.26
C VAL A 251 1.86 27.81 15.81
N THR A 252 2.44 26.80 15.18
CA THR A 252 2.96 26.88 13.80
C THR A 252 2.11 26.11 12.79
N ALA A 253 1.42 25.05 13.21
CA ALA A 253 0.53 24.27 12.36
C ALA A 253 -0.57 23.62 13.20
N VAL A 254 -1.77 23.41 12.62
CA VAL A 254 -2.96 22.87 13.33
C VAL A 254 -3.66 21.82 12.48
N TYR A 255 -3.94 20.65 13.09
CA TYR A 255 -4.58 19.50 12.45
C TYR A 255 -5.83 19.07 13.23
N ALA A 256 -6.86 19.89 13.17
CA ALA A 256 -8.09 19.75 13.97
C ALA A 256 -9.20 18.96 13.28
N SER A 257 -9.20 18.87 11.93
CA SER A 257 -10.29 18.25 11.17
C SER A 257 -10.33 16.72 11.34
N ASP A 258 -11.50 16.14 11.09
CA ASP A 258 -11.69 14.69 11.07
C ASP A 258 -10.73 14.02 10.09
N GLY A 259 -10.09 12.92 10.52
CA GLY A 259 -9.06 12.23 9.75
C GLY A 259 -7.70 12.91 9.74
N SER A 260 -7.50 14.02 10.47
CA SER A 260 -6.19 14.68 10.62
C SER A 260 -5.31 14.01 11.67
N LYS A 261 -4.09 14.56 11.87
CA LYS A 261 -3.12 14.11 12.90
C LYS A 261 -3.62 14.33 14.35
N ARG A 262 -4.68 15.11 14.55
CA ARG A 262 -5.30 15.41 15.86
C ARG A 262 -4.34 16.08 16.82
N GLY A 263 -3.70 17.13 16.40
CA GLY A 263 -2.75 17.89 17.21
C GLY A 263 -2.35 19.18 16.55
N PHE A 264 -1.34 19.79 17.09
CA PHE A 264 -0.75 21.01 16.54
C PHE A 264 0.75 21.05 16.87
N TYR A 265 1.51 21.79 16.08
CA TYR A 265 2.92 22.05 16.38
C TYR A 265 3.07 23.40 17.06
N ILE A 266 4.02 23.47 17.99
CA ILE A 266 4.49 24.71 18.57
C ILE A 266 6.00 24.82 18.39
N GLN A 267 6.49 26.07 18.29
CA GLN A 267 7.91 26.34 18.20
C GLN A 267 8.28 27.49 19.17
N THR A 268 9.46 27.41 19.75
CA THR A 268 10.00 28.42 20.69
C THR A 268 10.03 29.80 20.05
N PRO A 269 9.49 30.85 20.69
CA PRO A 269 9.54 32.23 20.18
C PRO A 269 10.95 32.71 19.84
N GLY A 270 11.09 33.42 18.73
CA GLY A 270 12.36 34.01 18.28
C GLY A 270 13.39 33.03 17.73
N THR A 271 13.04 31.73 17.63
CA THR A 271 13.88 30.69 17.00
C THR A 271 13.62 30.57 15.49
N GLY A 272 14.43 29.80 14.80
CA GLY A 272 14.41 29.66 13.35
C GLY A 272 15.25 30.71 12.64
N GLY A 273 14.99 30.90 11.34
CA GLY A 273 15.72 31.85 10.48
C GLY A 273 17.14 31.44 10.13
N SER A 274 17.78 30.57 10.89
CA SER A 274 19.13 30.04 10.60
C SER A 274 19.14 28.51 10.66
N PRO A 275 19.90 27.85 9.76
CA PRO A 275 20.02 26.40 9.76
C PRO A 275 20.57 25.83 11.08
N LYS A 276 20.05 24.69 11.50
CA LYS A 276 20.56 23.90 12.62
C LYS A 276 21.79 23.11 12.19
N GLN A 277 22.63 22.77 13.17
CA GLN A 277 23.71 21.81 12.96
C GLN A 277 23.27 20.42 13.44
N LYS A 278 23.87 19.39 12.85
CA LYS A 278 23.65 18.01 13.35
C LYS A 278 23.97 17.92 14.85
N GLY A 279 23.02 17.45 15.64
CA GLY A 279 23.13 17.32 17.07
C GLY A 279 22.68 18.56 17.86
N ASP A 280 22.20 19.61 17.22
CA ASP A 280 21.44 20.65 17.88
C ASP A 280 20.05 20.10 18.27
N ALA A 281 19.54 20.50 19.44
CA ALA A 281 18.17 20.17 19.81
C ALA A 281 17.18 20.97 18.95
N SER A 282 16.07 20.35 18.59
CA SER A 282 14.97 21.05 17.93
C SER A 282 14.27 22.05 18.86
N ASP A 283 13.80 23.16 18.31
CA ASP A 283 12.96 24.14 19.01
C ASP A 283 11.46 23.98 18.72
N GLY A 284 11.06 22.91 17.97
CA GLY A 284 9.69 22.58 17.68
C GLY A 284 9.23 21.33 18.41
N ILE A 285 7.92 21.16 18.65
CA ILE A 285 7.38 19.94 19.25
C ILE A 285 5.90 19.76 18.83
N PHE A 286 5.47 18.51 18.66
CA PHE A 286 4.07 18.17 18.41
C PHE A 286 3.28 18.09 19.73
N VAL A 287 2.04 18.60 19.73
CA VAL A 287 1.10 18.49 20.85
C VAL A 287 -0.09 17.66 20.41
N TYR A 288 -0.21 16.45 20.92
CA TYR A 288 -1.30 15.53 20.59
C TYR A 288 -2.53 15.82 21.45
N MET A 289 -3.66 16.08 20.80
CA MET A 289 -4.93 16.46 21.44
C MET A 289 -5.94 15.31 21.54
N GLY A 290 -5.70 14.19 20.85
CA GLY A 290 -6.68 13.12 20.79
C GLY A 290 -7.96 13.50 20.02
N ARG A 291 -9.10 12.96 20.46
CA ARG A 291 -10.41 13.25 19.86
C ARG A 291 -11.10 14.36 20.66
N VAL A 292 -10.90 15.58 20.28
CA VAL A 292 -11.56 16.77 20.84
C VAL A 292 -12.27 17.55 19.73
N ALA A 293 -13.23 18.39 20.11
CA ALA A 293 -13.91 19.26 19.15
C ALA A 293 -12.91 20.21 18.47
N GLU A 294 -13.13 20.52 17.20
CA GLU A 294 -12.30 21.46 16.43
C GLU A 294 -12.17 22.81 17.13
N SER A 295 -13.22 23.29 17.79
CA SER A 295 -13.22 24.52 18.56
C SER A 295 -12.31 24.50 19.81
N ALA A 296 -11.77 23.34 20.19
CA ALA A 296 -10.84 23.20 21.31
C ALA A 296 -9.36 23.37 20.90
N TYR A 297 -9.09 23.57 19.60
CA TYR A 297 -7.74 23.78 19.10
C TYR A 297 -7.36 25.27 19.15
N PRO A 298 -6.08 25.60 19.33
CA PRO A 298 -5.59 26.96 19.20
C PRO A 298 -5.53 27.42 17.75
N GLU A 299 -5.36 28.72 17.51
CA GLU A 299 -5.12 29.27 16.18
C GLU A 299 -3.62 29.34 15.88
N ILE A 300 -3.24 29.21 14.59
CA ILE A 300 -1.85 29.44 14.16
C ILE A 300 -1.44 30.86 14.55
N GLY A 301 -0.29 31.00 15.21
CA GLY A 301 0.22 32.27 15.72
C GLY A 301 -0.10 32.49 17.21
N ASP A 302 -0.96 31.71 17.85
CA ASP A 302 -1.19 31.81 19.29
C ASP A 302 0.10 31.51 20.08
N PHE A 303 0.40 32.30 21.11
CA PHE A 303 1.47 31.99 22.06
C PHE A 303 0.90 31.28 23.26
N LEU A 304 1.33 30.06 23.47
CA LEU A 304 0.75 29.17 24.46
C LEU A 304 1.73 28.84 25.61
N GLU A 305 1.16 28.67 26.80
CA GLU A 305 1.76 27.91 27.88
C GLU A 305 1.03 26.56 27.96
N ILE A 306 1.78 25.47 27.92
CA ILE A 306 1.27 24.10 27.78
C ILE A 306 1.88 23.23 28.87
N ALA A 307 1.04 22.55 29.64
CA ALA A 307 1.44 21.44 30.51
C ALA A 307 1.01 20.12 29.91
N GLY A 308 1.91 19.14 29.84
CA GLY A 308 1.64 17.83 29.25
C GLY A 308 2.69 16.80 29.61
N THR A 309 2.49 15.57 29.23
CA THR A 309 3.46 14.48 29.39
C THR A 309 4.30 14.36 28.11
N ALA A 310 5.62 14.50 28.24
CA ALA A 310 6.52 14.23 27.11
C ALA A 310 6.50 12.74 26.76
N ASP A 311 6.30 12.39 25.52
CA ASP A 311 6.15 11.02 25.04
C ASP A 311 6.77 10.86 23.65
N GLU A 312 6.98 9.61 23.27
CA GLU A 312 7.50 9.23 21.96
C GLU A 312 6.45 8.43 21.22
N TYR A 313 6.03 8.92 20.08
CA TYR A 313 5.08 8.22 19.23
C TYR A 313 5.78 7.49 18.08
N THR A 314 5.58 6.20 18.04
CA THR A 314 5.97 5.35 16.89
C THR A 314 4.74 4.61 16.39
N ALA A 315 4.43 4.73 15.11
CA ALA A 315 3.30 4.01 14.52
C ALA A 315 3.56 2.50 14.56
N THR A 316 2.78 1.79 15.37
CA THR A 316 3.03 0.37 15.71
C THR A 316 2.94 -0.61 14.53
N TRP A 317 2.27 -0.27 13.43
CA TRP A 317 2.19 -1.12 12.25
C TRP A 317 3.45 -1.05 11.36
N GLN A 318 4.32 -0.07 11.58
CA GLN A 318 5.58 0.13 10.87
C GLN A 318 6.74 -0.65 11.47
N VAL A 319 6.58 -1.19 12.66
CA VAL A 319 7.59 -2.07 13.24
C VAL A 319 7.63 -3.38 12.45
N LYS A 320 8.27 -3.35 11.28
CA LYS A 320 8.77 -4.58 10.67
C LYS A 320 9.71 -5.20 11.69
N LYS A 321 9.35 -6.40 12.15
CA LYS A 321 10.17 -7.25 12.98
C LYS A 321 11.65 -7.11 12.60
N ASP A 322 12.45 -6.71 13.55
CA ASP A 322 13.91 -6.75 13.59
C ASP A 322 14.70 -5.62 12.90
N THR A 323 14.09 -4.61 12.28
CA THR A 323 14.87 -3.55 11.62
C THR A 323 14.53 -2.12 12.05
N VAL A 324 13.38 -1.88 12.62
CA VAL A 324 13.11 -0.59 13.27
C VAL A 324 13.67 -0.69 14.68
N SER A 325 14.89 -0.25 14.80
CA SER A 325 15.46 0.04 16.12
C SER A 325 14.54 1.03 16.85
N ASP A 326 14.64 1.05 18.18
CA ASP A 326 14.11 2.08 19.08
C ASP A 326 14.57 3.52 18.70
N ARG A 327 14.88 3.79 17.44
CA ARG A 327 15.62 4.96 17.01
C ARG A 327 14.76 6.10 16.51
N MET A 328 13.62 5.80 15.85
CA MET A 328 12.82 6.84 15.19
C MET A 328 11.41 6.91 15.76
N SER A 329 11.10 8.01 16.37
CA SER A 329 9.80 8.34 16.92
C SER A 329 9.57 9.84 16.76
N THR A 330 8.33 10.29 16.86
CA THR A 330 8.00 11.71 16.97
C THR A 330 7.94 12.07 18.43
N THR A 331 8.76 13.01 18.87
CA THR A 331 8.67 13.57 20.22
C THR A 331 7.42 14.45 20.32
N GLN A 332 6.55 14.15 21.26
CA GLN A 332 5.28 14.85 21.43
C GLN A 332 4.92 15.13 22.89
N LEU A 333 4.02 16.08 23.10
CA LEU A 333 3.29 16.24 24.35
C LEU A 333 1.91 15.60 24.23
N ARG A 334 1.55 14.70 25.16
CA ARG A 334 0.20 14.16 25.28
C ARG A 334 -0.48 14.60 26.58
N ASP A 335 -1.76 14.36 26.68
CA ASP A 335 -2.58 14.80 27.83
C ASP A 335 -2.43 16.30 28.12
N ALA A 336 -2.27 17.07 27.03
CA ALA A 336 -1.87 18.47 27.08
C ALA A 336 -3.03 19.38 27.51
N LYS A 337 -2.75 20.28 28.44
CA LYS A 337 -3.61 21.39 28.80
C LYS A 337 -2.86 22.68 28.47
N TRP A 338 -3.55 23.64 27.87
CA TRP A 338 -2.90 24.84 27.41
C TRP A 338 -3.73 26.10 27.67
N GLN A 339 -3.08 27.22 27.67
CA GLN A 339 -3.71 28.56 27.69
C GLN A 339 -2.96 29.50 26.77
N VAL A 340 -3.68 30.40 26.14
CA VAL A 340 -3.07 31.53 25.38
C VAL A 340 -2.52 32.53 26.39
N ILE A 341 -1.27 32.96 26.14
CA ILE A 341 -0.60 33.99 26.92
C ILE A 341 -0.29 35.21 26.08
N GLU A 342 -0.25 36.38 26.67
CA GLU A 342 0.00 37.64 25.96
C GLU A 342 1.45 37.72 25.47
N LYS A 343 1.63 38.22 24.23
CA LYS A 343 2.91 38.57 23.65
C LYS A 343 3.34 39.91 24.18
N ASP A 344 4.53 40.02 24.73
CA ASP A 344 5.09 41.30 25.14
C ASP A 344 5.59 42.15 23.96
N ALA A 345 6.07 43.38 24.23
CA ALA A 345 6.48 44.33 23.17
C ALA A 345 7.75 43.90 22.40
N ASP A 346 8.55 43.02 23.00
CA ASP A 346 9.81 42.51 22.41
C ASP A 346 9.63 41.09 21.85
N PHE A 347 8.41 40.56 21.84
CA PHE A 347 8.09 39.24 21.36
C PHE A 347 8.41 39.06 19.88
N LYS A 348 9.01 37.94 19.55
CA LYS A 348 9.28 37.56 18.16
C LYS A 348 8.67 36.21 17.88
N ASP A 349 7.82 36.15 16.86
CA ASP A 349 7.34 34.89 16.35
C ASP A 349 8.51 34.03 15.82
N PRO A 350 8.39 32.69 15.83
CA PRO A 350 9.38 31.83 15.18
C PRO A 350 9.39 32.09 13.67
N ALA A 351 10.59 32.04 13.10
CA ALA A 351 10.77 32.23 11.66
C ALA A 351 11.05 30.90 10.95
N PRO A 352 10.53 30.67 9.76
CA PRO A 352 10.92 29.48 8.97
C PRO A 352 12.43 29.48 8.71
N ILE A 353 13.06 28.31 8.80
CA ILE A 353 14.46 28.13 8.41
C ILE A 353 14.51 27.95 6.89
N SER A 354 15.25 28.84 6.19
CA SER A 354 15.44 28.67 4.75
C SER A 354 16.50 27.61 4.48
N LEU A 355 16.11 26.57 3.76
CA LEU A 355 16.96 25.46 3.36
C LEU A 355 16.85 25.27 1.84
N GLU A 356 17.97 24.99 1.19
CA GLU A 356 17.96 24.52 -0.20
C GLU A 356 17.30 23.13 -0.26
N SER A 357 17.73 22.23 0.63
CA SER A 357 17.11 20.93 0.86
C SER A 357 17.22 20.54 2.33
N LEU A 358 16.34 19.65 2.79
CA LEU A 358 16.45 19.04 4.12
C LEU A 358 17.75 18.21 4.15
N PRO A 359 18.58 18.31 5.19
CA PRO A 359 19.79 17.51 5.29
C PRO A 359 19.51 16.01 5.14
N ALA A 360 20.45 15.26 4.58
CA ALA A 360 20.34 13.82 4.46
C ALA A 360 20.61 13.10 5.78
N GLY A 361 19.81 12.06 6.03
CA GLY A 361 19.96 11.14 7.17
C GLY A 361 19.31 11.62 8.47
N ASP A 362 18.89 10.63 9.26
CA ASP A 362 18.05 10.80 10.43
C ASP A 362 18.65 11.73 11.48
N ASP A 363 19.91 11.50 11.87
CA ASP A 363 20.59 12.32 12.89
C ASP A 363 20.67 13.82 12.54
N ALA A 364 20.69 14.17 11.26
CA ALA A 364 20.75 15.57 10.85
C ALA A 364 19.34 16.20 10.82
N ARG A 365 18.34 15.39 10.46
CA ARG A 365 16.93 15.81 10.38
C ARG A 365 16.27 15.97 11.74
N GLU A 366 16.73 15.19 12.73
CA GLU A 366 16.28 15.27 14.11
C GLU A 366 16.33 16.71 14.68
N SER A 367 17.37 17.46 14.32
CA SER A 367 17.52 18.86 14.74
C SER A 367 16.43 19.80 14.19
N TYR A 368 15.61 19.33 13.26
CA TYR A 368 14.50 20.08 12.63
C TYR A 368 13.11 19.54 13.00
N GLU A 369 13.00 18.45 13.75
CA GLU A 369 11.71 17.84 14.10
C GLU A 369 10.75 18.88 14.71
N GLY A 370 9.55 19.00 14.16
CA GLY A 370 8.53 19.95 14.61
C GLY A 370 8.79 21.42 14.25
N MET A 371 9.86 21.74 13.54
CA MET A 371 10.22 23.13 13.18
C MET A 371 9.70 23.54 11.81
N LEU A 372 9.41 24.82 11.67
CA LEU A 372 9.09 25.46 10.39
C LEU A 372 10.33 25.56 9.50
N VAL A 373 10.19 25.11 8.26
CA VAL A 373 11.20 25.30 7.20
C VAL A 373 10.57 25.91 5.96
N ASN A 374 11.38 26.66 5.22
CA ASN A 374 11.07 27.19 3.89
C ASN A 374 12.07 26.58 2.91
N ILE A 375 11.60 25.68 2.08
CA ILE A 375 12.43 24.99 1.07
C ILE A 375 12.55 25.89 -0.15
N THR A 376 13.79 26.16 -0.58
CA THR A 376 14.11 27.10 -1.66
C THR A 376 14.76 26.43 -2.87
N GLY A 377 15.29 25.23 -2.72
CA GLY A 377 15.87 24.46 -3.82
C GLY A 377 14.86 23.56 -4.51
N PRO A 378 15.24 22.97 -5.64
CA PRO A 378 14.40 22.06 -6.39
C PRO A 378 14.22 20.73 -5.68
N TYR A 379 13.05 20.15 -5.85
CA TYR A 379 12.75 18.76 -5.54
C TYR A 379 12.04 18.12 -6.73
N THR A 380 12.24 16.83 -6.90
CA THR A 380 11.61 16.05 -7.97
C THR A 380 10.75 14.94 -7.36
N VAL A 381 9.57 14.74 -7.92
CA VAL A 381 8.68 13.64 -7.51
C VAL A 381 9.35 12.30 -7.81
N THR A 382 9.56 11.49 -6.78
CA THR A 382 10.14 10.15 -6.93
C THR A 382 9.17 9.03 -6.58
N ASN A 383 8.10 9.33 -5.81
CA ASN A 383 7.04 8.39 -5.46
C ASN A 383 5.67 9.07 -5.44
N ASN A 384 4.76 8.66 -6.33
CA ASN A 384 3.37 9.11 -6.34
C ASN A 384 2.37 7.97 -6.02
N TYR A 385 2.87 6.76 -5.72
CA TYR A 385 2.03 5.59 -5.46
C TYR A 385 1.28 5.70 -4.12
N THR A 386 1.94 6.23 -3.09
CA THR A 386 1.38 6.43 -1.75
C THR A 386 0.26 7.47 -1.71
N LEU A 387 0.25 8.42 -2.66
CA LEU A 387 -0.80 9.42 -2.81
C LEU A 387 -2.21 8.83 -2.77
N ASN A 388 -2.42 7.71 -3.44
CA ASN A 388 -3.73 7.07 -3.57
C ASN A 388 -4.21 6.38 -2.28
N ASN A 389 -3.34 6.21 -1.31
CA ASN A 389 -3.61 5.51 -0.07
C ASN A 389 -3.55 6.44 1.15
N THR A 390 -2.48 7.17 1.28
CA THR A 390 -2.13 7.99 2.46
C THR A 390 -2.01 9.48 2.18
N GLY A 391 -2.17 9.91 0.92
CA GLY A 391 -2.20 11.32 0.57
C GLY A 391 -0.83 11.99 0.48
N ASP A 392 0.26 11.21 0.48
CA ASP A 392 1.63 11.71 0.49
C ASP A 392 2.39 11.40 -0.81
N ILE A 393 3.40 12.18 -1.09
CA ILE A 393 4.24 12.10 -2.28
C ILE A 393 5.70 12.10 -1.84
N GLY A 394 6.48 11.11 -2.32
CA GLY A 394 7.92 11.04 -2.10
C GLY A 394 8.69 11.98 -3.04
N LEU A 395 9.64 12.70 -2.47
CA LEU A 395 10.45 13.70 -3.16
C LEU A 395 11.95 13.39 -3.01
N ALA A 396 12.69 13.49 -4.10
CA ALA A 396 14.15 13.49 -4.12
C ALA A 396 14.65 14.94 -4.19
N PRO A 397 15.69 15.33 -3.46
CA PRO A 397 16.28 16.65 -3.60
C PRO A 397 17.02 16.79 -4.94
N GLY A 398 16.90 17.96 -5.59
CA GLY A 398 17.48 18.20 -6.90
C GLY A 398 16.46 18.08 -8.03
N ASP A 399 16.96 17.92 -9.25
CA ASP A 399 16.23 17.98 -10.51
C ASP A 399 15.99 16.61 -11.16
N THR A 400 16.32 15.51 -10.45
CA THR A 400 16.13 14.14 -10.93
C THR A 400 15.48 13.26 -9.86
N ALA A 401 14.58 12.39 -10.28
CA ALA A 401 14.01 11.35 -9.41
C ALA A 401 15.06 10.30 -9.04
N HIS A 402 14.89 9.62 -7.91
CA HIS A 402 15.74 8.48 -7.56
C HIS A 402 15.58 7.34 -8.57
N ARG A 403 16.69 6.66 -8.88
CA ARG A 403 16.69 5.46 -9.73
C ARG A 403 17.08 4.23 -8.93
N THR A 404 16.47 3.10 -9.31
CA THR A 404 16.85 1.80 -8.75
C THR A 404 18.37 1.57 -8.93
N PRO A 405 19.10 1.30 -7.85
CA PRO A 405 20.56 1.20 -7.94
C PRO A 405 21.08 0.25 -9.02
N THR A 406 20.47 -0.94 -9.15
CA THR A 406 20.87 -1.94 -10.15
C THR A 406 20.45 -1.61 -11.59
N ASP A 407 19.78 -0.49 -11.79
CA ASP A 407 19.57 0.08 -13.12
C ASP A 407 20.81 0.90 -13.58
N ILE A 408 21.59 1.42 -12.64
CA ILE A 408 22.73 2.33 -12.87
C ILE A 408 24.06 1.62 -12.67
N VAL A 409 24.20 0.88 -11.55
CA VAL A 409 25.44 0.21 -11.14
C VAL A 409 25.23 -1.30 -11.00
N SER A 410 26.31 -2.06 -11.07
CA SER A 410 26.24 -3.52 -10.92
C SER A 410 25.76 -3.92 -9.52
N PRO A 411 25.08 -5.07 -9.40
CA PRO A 411 24.68 -5.61 -8.11
C PRO A 411 25.81 -5.74 -7.11
N GLY A 412 25.51 -5.56 -5.82
CA GLY A 412 26.48 -5.71 -4.73
C GLY A 412 26.67 -4.45 -3.90
N SER A 413 27.88 -4.25 -3.35
CA SER A 413 28.13 -3.19 -2.37
C SER A 413 27.94 -1.77 -2.92
N GLU A 414 28.16 -1.54 -4.21
CA GLU A 414 27.95 -0.22 -4.83
C GLU A 414 26.48 0.09 -4.95
N ALA A 415 25.66 -0.89 -5.38
CA ALA A 415 24.21 -0.75 -5.42
C ALA A 415 23.64 -0.49 -4.02
N ASN A 416 24.11 -1.23 -3.01
CA ASN A 416 23.66 -1.03 -1.63
C ASN A 416 24.04 0.36 -1.11
N ALA A 417 25.26 0.84 -1.39
CA ALA A 417 25.67 2.19 -0.98
C ALA A 417 24.85 3.30 -1.65
N LEU A 418 24.46 3.09 -2.91
CA LEU A 418 23.56 4.03 -3.61
C LEU A 418 22.15 3.99 -3.03
N GLN A 419 21.65 2.80 -2.65
CA GLN A 419 20.37 2.65 -1.95
C GLN A 419 20.38 3.40 -0.62
N ASP A 420 21.40 3.16 0.22
CA ASP A 420 21.55 3.83 1.51
C ASP A 420 21.57 5.37 1.38
N LYS A 421 22.23 5.86 0.31
CA LYS A 421 22.26 7.31 0.01
C LYS A 421 20.86 7.83 -0.33
N GLN A 422 20.13 7.17 -1.23
CA GLN A 422 18.80 7.58 -1.65
C GLN A 422 17.77 7.51 -0.50
N ASP A 423 17.87 6.46 0.33
CA ASP A 423 17.03 6.34 1.53
C ASP A 423 17.29 7.47 2.54
N ALA A 424 18.54 7.92 2.65
CA ALA A 424 18.89 9.05 3.51
C ALA A 424 18.42 10.41 2.93
N GLU A 425 18.24 10.53 1.62
CA GLU A 425 17.86 11.76 0.93
C GLU A 425 16.35 11.95 0.78
N VAL A 426 15.58 10.87 0.58
CA VAL A 426 14.13 10.96 0.34
C VAL A 426 13.39 11.64 1.48
N VAL A 427 12.39 12.45 1.15
CA VAL A 427 11.44 13.05 2.08
C VAL A 427 10.06 13.05 1.43
N HIS A 428 9.00 12.95 2.22
CA HIS A 428 7.64 12.97 1.71
C HIS A 428 6.96 14.32 1.99
N VAL A 429 6.24 14.88 1.04
CA VAL A 429 5.25 15.92 1.33
C VAL A 429 3.92 15.26 1.64
N ASP A 430 3.34 15.60 2.79
CA ASP A 430 2.15 14.97 3.36
C ASP A 430 0.91 15.88 3.19
N ASP A 431 -0.26 15.34 3.41
CA ASP A 431 -1.53 16.08 3.41
C ASP A 431 -1.97 16.54 4.82
N GLY A 432 -1.20 16.23 5.87
CA GLY A 432 -1.56 16.54 7.27
C GLY A 432 -2.67 15.67 7.83
N ARG A 433 -3.01 14.55 7.18
CA ARG A 433 -4.11 13.67 7.57
C ARG A 433 -3.61 12.26 7.88
N ASN A 434 -4.32 11.55 8.73
CA ASN A 434 -4.15 10.12 8.99
C ASN A 434 -5.23 9.29 8.27
N ALA A 435 -5.88 9.86 7.25
CA ALA A 435 -6.93 9.22 6.48
C ALA A 435 -6.35 8.18 5.52
N ASN A 436 -7.07 7.09 5.31
CA ASN A 436 -6.78 6.14 4.26
C ASN A 436 -7.83 6.28 3.15
N TYR A 437 -7.46 6.93 2.06
CA TYR A 437 -8.36 7.24 0.94
C TYR A 437 -8.92 5.99 0.24
N PHE A 438 -8.17 4.90 0.28
CA PHE A 438 -8.60 3.65 -0.32
C PHE A 438 -9.57 2.83 0.56
N ARG A 439 -9.45 2.94 1.88
CA ARG A 439 -10.20 2.08 2.82
C ARG A 439 -11.28 2.82 3.59
N THR A 440 -10.93 3.92 4.23
CA THR A 440 -11.80 4.58 5.23
C THR A 440 -12.37 5.91 4.77
N ASP A 441 -11.69 6.64 3.88
CA ASP A 441 -12.11 7.96 3.40
C ASP A 441 -12.25 8.00 1.87
N LYS A 442 -13.08 7.14 1.33
CA LYS A 442 -13.24 6.93 -0.12
C LYS A 442 -13.97 8.07 -0.85
N GLN A 443 -14.56 9.02 -0.12
CA GLN A 443 -15.38 10.08 -0.70
C GLN A 443 -14.67 11.44 -0.74
N THR A 444 -13.57 11.59 -0.04
CA THR A 444 -12.78 12.81 -0.05
C THR A 444 -11.86 12.82 -1.28
N PRO A 445 -11.91 13.86 -2.14
CA PRO A 445 -11.01 13.96 -3.28
C PRO A 445 -9.54 13.94 -2.84
N LEU A 446 -8.70 13.27 -3.65
CA LEU A 446 -7.26 13.12 -3.36
C LEU A 446 -6.56 14.49 -3.33
N PRO A 447 -5.74 14.76 -2.30
CA PRO A 447 -4.87 15.93 -2.30
C PRO A 447 -3.87 15.84 -3.45
N TYR A 448 -3.28 16.97 -3.86
CA TYR A 448 -2.23 17.06 -4.90
C TYR A 448 -2.63 16.57 -6.30
N LEU A 449 -3.63 15.72 -6.44
CA LEU A 449 -4.16 15.27 -7.73
C LEU A 449 -5.40 16.06 -8.17
N VAL A 450 -6.19 16.50 -7.20
CA VAL A 450 -7.42 17.27 -7.41
C VAL A 450 -7.35 18.57 -6.62
N THR A 451 -7.81 19.67 -7.22
CA THR A 451 -8.05 20.94 -6.53
C THR A 451 -9.42 21.48 -6.89
N SER A 452 -10.03 22.27 -6.00
CA SER A 452 -11.39 22.78 -6.20
C SER A 452 -11.52 23.83 -7.31
N ASP A 453 -10.40 24.48 -7.66
CA ASP A 453 -10.34 25.53 -8.67
C ASP A 453 -9.84 25.04 -10.04
N ASN A 454 -9.02 24.00 -10.11
CA ASN A 454 -8.43 23.51 -11.35
C ASN A 454 -8.91 22.10 -11.76
N GLY A 455 -9.67 21.43 -10.90
CA GLY A 455 -10.07 20.04 -11.14
C GLY A 455 -8.89 19.06 -10.99
N ILE A 456 -8.78 18.11 -11.94
CA ILE A 456 -7.72 17.10 -11.93
C ILE A 456 -6.47 17.62 -12.64
N LYS A 457 -5.30 17.41 -12.01
CA LYS A 457 -3.98 17.69 -12.57
C LYS A 457 -3.04 16.59 -12.10
N SER A 458 -2.46 15.83 -13.03
CA SER A 458 -1.54 14.77 -12.66
C SER A 458 -0.28 15.30 -11.96
N ILE A 459 0.25 14.52 -11.05
CA ILE A 459 1.59 14.70 -10.48
C ILE A 459 2.36 13.40 -10.75
N ARG A 460 3.30 13.45 -11.68
CA ARG A 460 4.03 12.31 -12.22
C ARG A 460 5.39 12.17 -11.55
N THR A 461 5.92 10.97 -11.47
CA THR A 461 7.34 10.81 -11.13
C THR A 461 8.20 11.48 -12.20
N GLY A 462 9.24 12.20 -11.76
CA GLY A 462 10.02 13.07 -12.63
C GLY A 462 9.56 14.54 -12.66
N ASP A 463 8.31 14.84 -12.28
CA ASP A 463 7.86 16.25 -12.20
C ASP A 463 8.63 17.00 -11.14
N GLN A 464 9.08 18.19 -11.49
CA GLN A 464 9.71 19.10 -10.53
C GLN A 464 8.67 19.84 -9.72
N VAL A 465 8.91 19.94 -8.43
CA VAL A 465 8.04 20.69 -7.52
C VAL A 465 8.77 21.89 -6.91
N GLN A 466 8.00 22.96 -6.67
CA GLN A 466 8.45 24.15 -5.98
C GLN A 466 7.59 24.36 -4.75
N PHE A 467 8.22 24.62 -3.60
CA PHE A 467 7.51 24.96 -2.38
C PHE A 467 7.05 26.43 -2.45
N GLN A 468 5.78 26.65 -2.15
CA GLN A 468 5.16 27.99 -2.17
C GLN A 468 4.77 28.49 -0.77
N THR A 469 4.75 27.61 0.22
CA THR A 469 4.52 27.96 1.62
C THR A 469 5.53 27.26 2.53
N PRO A 470 5.81 27.79 3.74
CA PRO A 470 6.54 27.04 4.74
C PRO A 470 5.82 25.73 5.10
N VAL A 471 6.59 24.75 5.57
CA VAL A 471 6.12 23.44 6.03
C VAL A 471 6.77 23.08 7.37
N VAL A 472 6.19 22.13 8.10
CA VAL A 472 6.78 21.60 9.34
C VAL A 472 7.50 20.29 9.03
N VAL A 473 8.71 20.11 9.54
CA VAL A 473 9.45 18.84 9.45
C VAL A 473 8.91 17.87 10.49
N ASP A 474 8.57 16.66 10.08
CA ASP A 474 7.98 15.62 10.93
C ASP A 474 8.54 14.25 10.57
N PHE A 475 8.53 13.31 11.50
CA PHE A 475 8.81 11.91 11.22
C PHE A 475 7.57 11.08 11.48
N SER A 476 7.07 10.40 10.47
CA SER A 476 5.95 9.48 10.61
C SER A 476 5.93 8.46 9.47
N TYR A 477 5.41 7.26 9.74
CA TYR A 477 5.26 6.21 8.71
C TYR A 477 6.57 5.85 8.00
N GLU A 478 7.68 5.73 8.75
CA GLU A 478 9.03 5.37 8.30
C GLU A 478 9.73 6.42 7.42
N TYR A 479 9.12 7.61 7.21
CA TYR A 479 9.70 8.69 6.42
C TYR A 479 9.71 10.03 7.16
N TRP A 480 10.73 10.82 6.89
CA TRP A 480 10.70 12.25 7.16
C TRP A 480 9.72 12.93 6.22
N ARG A 481 8.95 13.85 6.75
CA ARG A 481 7.84 14.48 6.03
C ARG A 481 7.88 16.00 6.13
N PHE A 482 7.43 16.64 5.08
CA PHE A 482 7.01 18.03 5.07
C PHE A 482 5.50 18.08 5.27
N GLN A 483 5.09 18.55 6.44
CA GLN A 483 3.69 18.69 6.79
C GLN A 483 3.18 20.07 6.36
N PRO A 484 2.03 20.17 5.66
CA PRO A 484 1.38 21.46 5.45
C PRO A 484 0.94 22.06 6.80
N LEU A 485 0.75 23.35 6.88
CA LEU A 485 0.37 24.00 8.15
C LEU A 485 -1.06 23.68 8.59
N GLN A 486 -1.89 23.18 7.67
CA GLN A 486 -3.25 22.70 7.91
C GLN A 486 -3.52 21.48 7.02
N PRO A 487 -4.49 20.60 7.38
CA PRO A 487 -4.85 19.45 6.56
C PRO A 487 -5.31 19.85 5.17
N ILE A 488 -4.88 19.10 4.16
CA ILE A 488 -5.17 19.33 2.74
C ILE A 488 -5.99 18.16 2.20
N THR A 489 -6.90 18.46 1.30
CA THR A 489 -7.65 17.50 0.48
C THR A 489 -7.82 18.07 -0.92
N GLY A 490 -8.35 17.30 -1.86
CA GLY A 490 -8.73 17.81 -3.18
C GLY A 490 -9.88 18.87 -3.18
N LYS A 491 -10.36 19.28 -2.00
CA LYS A 491 -11.32 20.40 -1.85
C LYS A 491 -10.62 21.76 -1.69
N ASN A 492 -9.33 21.76 -1.45
CA ASN A 492 -8.53 22.98 -1.34
C ASN A 492 -8.27 23.59 -2.73
N VAL A 493 -8.05 24.89 -2.79
CA VAL A 493 -7.57 25.56 -4.00
C VAL A 493 -6.06 25.36 -4.16
N ALA A 494 -5.56 25.43 -5.38
CA ALA A 494 -4.13 25.19 -5.66
C ALA A 494 -3.18 26.09 -4.87
N ALA A 495 -3.58 27.34 -4.59
CA ALA A 495 -2.80 28.30 -3.80
C ALA A 495 -2.64 27.92 -2.30
N GLU A 496 -3.45 26.98 -1.78
CA GLU A 496 -3.38 26.49 -0.40
C GLU A 496 -2.45 25.27 -0.25
N LEU A 497 -2.03 24.66 -1.36
CA LEU A 497 -1.10 23.54 -1.34
C LEU A 497 0.31 24.03 -0.95
N PRO A 498 1.13 23.22 -0.26
CA PRO A 498 2.51 23.61 0.07
C PRO A 498 3.44 23.61 -1.15
N ILE A 499 3.08 22.89 -2.21
CA ILE A 499 3.88 22.75 -3.42
C ILE A 499 3.07 23.11 -4.68
N THR A 500 3.79 23.47 -5.72
CA THR A 500 3.27 23.59 -7.09
C THR A 500 4.18 22.83 -8.06
N TRP A 501 3.65 22.39 -9.19
CA TRP A 501 4.34 21.64 -10.24
C TRP A 501 3.73 21.98 -11.60
N GLU A 502 4.39 21.63 -12.67
CA GLU A 502 3.82 21.70 -14.02
C GLU A 502 3.19 20.36 -14.41
N ASP A 503 2.18 20.41 -15.25
CA ASP A 503 1.52 19.21 -15.79
C ASP A 503 2.28 18.72 -17.02
N SER A 504 3.14 17.74 -16.85
CA SER A 504 3.96 17.16 -17.93
C SER A 504 3.21 16.14 -18.79
N ARG A 505 1.91 15.94 -18.54
CA ARG A 505 1.16 14.84 -19.14
C ARG A 505 0.89 15.03 -20.64
N ALA A 506 0.63 16.27 -21.05
CA ALA A 506 0.43 16.60 -22.45
C ALA A 506 1.72 16.38 -23.28
N ASP A 507 2.86 16.81 -22.72
CA ASP A 507 4.15 16.60 -23.36
C ASP A 507 4.46 15.09 -23.49
N ALA A 508 4.23 14.31 -22.42
CA ALA A 508 4.39 12.87 -22.46
C ALA A 508 3.45 12.15 -23.44
N TYR A 509 2.27 12.68 -23.72
CA TYR A 509 1.36 12.14 -24.74
C TYR A 509 1.94 12.26 -26.14
N ASP A 510 2.59 13.40 -26.46
CA ASP A 510 3.12 13.70 -27.79
C ASP A 510 4.54 13.16 -28.01
N ASP A 511 5.22 12.71 -26.98
CA ASP A 511 6.64 12.34 -27.00
C ASP A 511 6.95 11.19 -27.98
N ILE A 512 6.07 10.20 -28.09
CA ILE A 512 6.25 9.05 -28.98
C ILE A 512 6.24 9.43 -30.46
N ASP A 513 5.67 10.58 -30.84
CA ASP A 513 5.58 11.01 -32.25
C ASP A 513 6.96 11.40 -32.83
N ASN A 514 7.99 11.47 -32.00
CA ASN A 514 9.34 11.91 -32.38
C ASN A 514 10.34 10.77 -32.65
N VAL A 515 9.91 9.49 -32.58
CA VAL A 515 10.79 8.34 -32.85
C VAL A 515 11.01 8.18 -34.36
N GLU A 516 12.28 8.14 -34.77
CA GLU A 516 12.68 8.07 -36.18
C GLU A 516 12.84 6.62 -36.68
N GLY A 517 12.50 6.34 -37.95
CA GLY A 517 12.72 5.04 -38.57
C GLY A 517 11.69 4.74 -39.68
N ASP A 518 12.03 3.82 -40.60
CA ASP A 518 11.11 3.36 -41.65
C ASP A 518 10.17 2.26 -41.14
N TYR A 519 10.65 1.48 -40.18
CA TYR A 519 9.94 0.39 -39.49
C TYR A 519 10.18 0.47 -38.00
N SER A 520 9.21 0.02 -37.23
CA SER A 520 9.27 0.06 -35.75
C SER A 520 8.95 -1.31 -35.14
N ILE A 521 9.68 -1.61 -34.05
CA ILE A 521 9.42 -2.76 -33.20
C ILE A 521 9.30 -2.27 -31.76
N GLY A 522 8.32 -2.75 -31.01
CA GLY A 522 8.08 -2.32 -29.65
C GLY A 522 7.59 -3.43 -28.74
N PHE A 523 7.42 -3.06 -27.48
CA PHE A 523 6.85 -3.93 -26.46
C PHE A 523 5.81 -3.17 -25.62
N PHE A 524 4.76 -3.87 -25.23
CA PHE A 524 3.71 -3.32 -24.38
C PHE A 524 3.16 -4.38 -23.43
N ASN A 525 3.22 -4.16 -22.14
CA ASN A 525 2.51 -4.97 -21.14
C ASN A 525 1.02 -4.54 -21.13
N VAL A 526 0.07 -5.47 -21.23
CA VAL A 526 -1.37 -5.16 -21.31
C VAL A 526 -2.11 -5.35 -19.96
N LEU A 527 -1.38 -5.35 -18.85
CA LEU A 527 -1.93 -5.40 -17.48
C LEU A 527 -3.01 -6.48 -17.32
N ASN A 528 -2.65 -7.74 -17.54
CA ASN A 528 -3.57 -8.87 -17.44
C ASN A 528 -4.85 -8.67 -18.30
N TYR A 529 -4.69 -8.53 -19.59
CA TYR A 529 -5.81 -8.43 -20.52
C TYR A 529 -6.53 -9.77 -20.67
N PHE A 530 -7.68 -9.91 -20.02
CA PHE A 530 -8.53 -11.09 -20.01
C PHE A 530 -9.86 -10.78 -20.69
N SER A 531 -10.17 -11.45 -21.78
CA SER A 531 -11.49 -11.43 -22.41
C SER A 531 -12.50 -12.28 -21.64
N THR A 532 -12.03 -13.26 -20.86
CA THR A 532 -12.82 -14.03 -19.91
C THR A 532 -13.00 -13.21 -18.62
N LEU A 533 -14.24 -12.90 -18.26
CA LEU A 533 -14.54 -12.07 -17.10
C LEU A 533 -14.61 -12.85 -15.81
N GLY A 534 -14.19 -12.24 -14.70
CA GLY A 534 -14.26 -12.87 -13.39
C GLY A 534 -15.68 -13.30 -13.00
N LYS A 535 -16.73 -12.52 -13.37
CA LYS A 535 -18.14 -12.85 -13.12
C LYS A 535 -18.60 -14.15 -13.77
N ASP A 536 -17.95 -14.57 -14.85
CA ASP A 536 -18.33 -15.75 -15.63
C ASP A 536 -17.60 -17.04 -15.16
N VAL A 537 -16.68 -16.91 -14.19
CA VAL A 537 -15.89 -18.02 -13.64
C VAL A 537 -16.27 -18.31 -12.20
N SER A 538 -16.67 -19.56 -11.94
CA SER A 538 -17.09 -19.99 -10.60
C SER A 538 -15.96 -19.81 -9.56
N GLY A 539 -16.30 -19.23 -8.41
CA GLY A 539 -15.38 -19.03 -7.30
C GLY A 539 -14.60 -17.72 -7.36
N CYS A 540 -14.60 -16.99 -8.48
CA CYS A 540 -14.02 -15.65 -8.57
C CYS A 540 -14.78 -14.68 -7.65
N LYS A 541 -14.02 -13.79 -6.99
CA LYS A 541 -14.54 -12.64 -6.23
C LYS A 541 -14.12 -11.36 -6.92
N ALA A 542 -14.78 -10.25 -6.57
CA ALA A 542 -14.44 -8.94 -7.11
C ALA A 542 -13.67 -8.07 -6.12
N TYR A 543 -12.79 -7.21 -6.63
CA TYR A 543 -12.49 -5.93 -6.02
C TYR A 543 -13.57 -4.93 -6.45
N ASN A 544 -14.02 -4.10 -5.54
CA ASN A 544 -15.06 -3.11 -5.82
C ASN A 544 -14.49 -1.70 -5.78
N ASP A 545 -15.04 -0.82 -6.62
CA ASP A 545 -14.77 0.62 -6.56
C ASP A 545 -15.39 1.28 -5.33
N ILE A 546 -15.21 2.61 -5.21
CA ILE A 546 -15.81 3.40 -4.11
C ILE A 546 -17.34 3.34 -4.06
N TYR A 547 -18.00 3.05 -5.18
CA TYR A 547 -19.46 2.92 -5.29
C TYR A 547 -19.95 1.47 -5.10
N GLY A 548 -19.05 0.54 -4.76
CA GLY A 548 -19.37 -0.88 -4.60
C GLY A 548 -19.52 -1.66 -5.92
N LYS A 549 -19.14 -1.07 -7.07
CA LYS A 549 -19.21 -1.76 -8.37
C LYS A 549 -18.01 -2.68 -8.55
N PRO A 550 -18.19 -3.89 -9.10
CA PRO A 550 -17.10 -4.86 -9.28
C PRO A 550 -16.18 -4.44 -10.44
N VAL A 551 -14.88 -4.32 -10.17
CA VAL A 551 -13.85 -3.90 -11.12
C VAL A 551 -12.93 -5.05 -11.50
N GLY A 552 -12.02 -5.45 -10.62
CA GLY A 552 -11.02 -6.49 -10.87
C GLY A 552 -11.39 -7.84 -10.28
N ALA A 553 -10.96 -8.93 -10.91
CA ALA A 553 -11.12 -10.29 -10.39
C ALA A 553 -10.06 -10.62 -9.33
N LYS A 554 -10.42 -11.47 -8.35
CA LYS A 554 -9.52 -12.01 -7.34
C LYS A 554 -9.91 -13.40 -6.88
N ASN A 555 -8.98 -14.11 -6.24
CA ASN A 555 -9.17 -15.46 -5.70
C ASN A 555 -9.56 -16.52 -6.75
N CYS A 556 -9.13 -16.34 -7.98
CA CYS A 556 -9.32 -17.28 -9.10
C CYS A 556 -8.20 -17.11 -10.13
N ASN A 557 -8.27 -17.86 -11.22
CA ASN A 557 -7.27 -17.82 -12.30
C ASN A 557 -7.44 -16.61 -13.25
N ILE A 558 -8.56 -15.91 -13.16
CA ILE A 558 -8.76 -14.65 -13.89
C ILE A 558 -8.04 -13.54 -13.12
N ARG A 559 -7.17 -12.80 -13.79
CA ARG A 559 -6.38 -11.71 -13.23
C ARG A 559 -6.85 -10.34 -13.69
N GLY A 560 -7.67 -10.28 -14.74
CA GLY A 560 -8.18 -9.06 -15.37
C GLY A 560 -9.52 -8.58 -14.77
N ALA A 561 -10.34 -7.99 -15.63
CA ALA A 561 -11.61 -7.39 -15.24
C ALA A 561 -12.63 -8.40 -14.71
N PHE A 562 -13.36 -8.03 -13.66
CA PHE A 562 -14.44 -8.84 -13.14
C PHE A 562 -15.73 -8.64 -13.92
N SER A 563 -16.03 -7.42 -14.37
CA SER A 563 -17.28 -7.04 -15.03
C SER A 563 -17.03 -6.58 -16.47
N GLN A 564 -18.12 -6.60 -17.28
CA GLN A 564 -18.04 -6.11 -18.66
C GLN A 564 -17.70 -4.61 -18.75
N ASN A 565 -18.17 -3.80 -17.81
CA ASN A 565 -17.86 -2.37 -17.79
C ASN A 565 -16.38 -2.14 -17.49
N ALA A 566 -15.84 -2.81 -16.48
CA ALA A 566 -14.41 -2.72 -16.17
C ALA A 566 -13.52 -3.21 -17.32
N PHE A 567 -13.95 -4.26 -18.03
CA PHE A 567 -13.24 -4.74 -19.23
C PHE A 567 -13.24 -3.70 -20.36
N LYS A 568 -14.38 -3.05 -20.60
CA LYS A 568 -14.45 -1.97 -21.60
C LYS A 568 -13.54 -0.80 -21.23
N ASP A 569 -13.43 -0.48 -19.94
CA ASP A 569 -12.55 0.58 -19.46
C ASP A 569 -11.08 0.23 -19.72
N GLN A 570 -10.66 -0.99 -19.34
CA GLN A 570 -9.33 -1.50 -19.61
C GLN A 570 -9.02 -1.51 -21.11
N GLN A 571 -9.92 -2.10 -21.91
CA GLN A 571 -9.75 -2.20 -23.35
C GLN A 571 -9.66 -0.83 -24.04
N ALA A 572 -10.47 0.15 -23.62
CA ALA A 572 -10.45 1.49 -24.21
C ALA A 572 -9.08 2.15 -24.04
N LYS A 573 -8.48 2.07 -22.83
CA LYS A 573 -7.16 2.62 -22.54
C LYS A 573 -6.05 1.94 -23.36
N ILE A 574 -6.04 0.60 -23.38
CA ILE A 574 -5.04 -0.20 -24.11
C ILE A 574 -5.16 0.05 -25.62
N VAL A 575 -6.37 0.10 -26.16
CA VAL A 575 -6.60 0.38 -27.59
C VAL A 575 -6.12 1.78 -27.96
N THR A 576 -6.38 2.78 -27.13
CA THR A 576 -5.87 4.14 -27.34
C THR A 576 -4.35 4.16 -27.31
N ALA A 577 -3.72 3.50 -26.32
CA ALA A 577 -2.27 3.44 -26.19
C ALA A 577 -1.62 2.73 -27.40
N ILE A 578 -2.07 1.56 -27.77
CA ILE A 578 -1.47 0.78 -28.87
C ILE A 578 -1.64 1.49 -30.22
N ASN A 579 -2.80 2.07 -30.52
CA ASN A 579 -3.00 2.80 -31.77
C ASN A 579 -2.16 4.10 -31.85
N LYS A 580 -1.94 4.79 -30.73
CA LYS A 580 -1.06 5.98 -30.64
C LYS A 580 0.42 5.59 -30.71
N LEU A 581 0.82 4.48 -30.09
CA LEU A 581 2.18 3.94 -30.18
C LEU A 581 2.56 3.58 -31.62
N ASP A 582 1.60 3.14 -32.41
CA ASP A 582 1.67 2.91 -33.87
C ASP A 582 2.86 2.07 -34.35
N THR A 583 3.25 1.07 -33.59
CA THR A 583 4.42 0.22 -33.87
C THR A 583 4.11 -0.84 -34.92
N ASP A 584 4.99 -1.08 -35.91
CA ASP A 584 4.75 -2.05 -36.98
C ASP A 584 4.76 -3.51 -36.50
N VAL A 585 5.61 -3.83 -35.50
CA VAL A 585 5.64 -5.11 -34.77
C VAL A 585 5.59 -4.82 -33.29
N LEU A 586 4.59 -5.33 -32.60
CA LEU A 586 4.43 -5.11 -31.16
C LEU A 586 4.41 -6.44 -30.41
N GLY A 587 5.41 -6.64 -29.54
CA GLY A 587 5.42 -7.70 -28.54
C GLY A 587 4.50 -7.33 -27.39
N LEU A 588 3.70 -8.27 -26.93
CA LEU A 588 2.75 -8.10 -25.83
C LEU A 588 3.04 -9.09 -24.71
N SER A 589 2.94 -8.67 -23.46
CA SER A 589 2.88 -9.54 -22.30
C SER A 589 1.53 -9.43 -21.58
N GLU A 590 1.25 -10.42 -20.71
CA GLU A 590 0.05 -10.49 -19.88
C GLU A 590 -1.28 -10.64 -20.68
N ILE A 591 -1.21 -11.14 -21.91
CA ILE A 591 -2.40 -11.59 -22.65
C ILE A 591 -2.93 -12.89 -22.03
N GLU A 592 -4.24 -12.98 -21.82
CA GLU A 592 -4.90 -14.21 -21.40
C GLU A 592 -4.54 -15.39 -22.32
N ASN A 593 -4.07 -16.48 -21.73
CA ASN A 593 -4.02 -17.78 -22.36
C ASN A 593 -5.38 -18.45 -22.20
N THR A 594 -6.30 -18.21 -23.13
CA THR A 594 -7.68 -18.69 -23.03
C THR A 594 -7.77 -20.22 -23.05
N ALA A 595 -6.76 -20.90 -23.61
CA ALA A 595 -6.65 -22.35 -23.52
C ALA A 595 -6.43 -22.83 -22.08
N SER A 596 -5.53 -22.19 -21.34
CA SER A 596 -5.27 -22.52 -19.93
C SER A 596 -6.47 -22.19 -19.02
N VAL A 597 -7.22 -21.13 -19.36
CA VAL A 597 -8.41 -20.71 -18.60
C VAL A 597 -9.57 -21.68 -18.83
N THR A 598 -9.82 -22.08 -20.10
CA THR A 598 -11.00 -22.84 -20.50
C THR A 598 -10.76 -24.34 -20.62
N GLY A 599 -9.49 -24.77 -20.73
CA GLY A 599 -9.11 -26.15 -21.05
C GLY A 599 -9.29 -26.50 -22.54
N ASP A 600 -9.61 -25.53 -23.42
CA ASP A 600 -9.80 -25.70 -24.85
C ASP A 600 -8.65 -25.06 -25.64
N VAL A 601 -7.76 -25.90 -26.18
CA VAL A 601 -6.57 -25.45 -26.94
C VAL A 601 -6.94 -24.61 -28.17
N ALA A 602 -8.08 -24.86 -28.79
CA ALA A 602 -8.54 -24.12 -29.98
C ALA A 602 -8.83 -22.62 -29.63
N LYS A 603 -9.02 -22.29 -28.38
CA LYS A 603 -9.32 -20.94 -27.93
C LYS A 603 -8.09 -20.13 -27.51
N ARG A 604 -6.87 -20.68 -27.67
CA ARG A 604 -5.66 -20.06 -27.14
C ARG A 604 -5.48 -18.60 -27.57
N ASP A 605 -5.86 -18.26 -28.80
CA ASP A 605 -5.72 -16.93 -29.37
C ASP A 605 -6.98 -16.04 -29.22
N GLU A 606 -8.04 -16.52 -28.53
CA GLU A 606 -9.34 -15.81 -28.45
C GLU A 606 -9.19 -14.41 -27.83
N ALA A 607 -8.44 -14.26 -26.74
CA ALA A 607 -8.23 -12.96 -26.12
C ALA A 607 -7.36 -12.01 -26.97
N LEU A 608 -6.35 -12.53 -27.64
CA LEU A 608 -5.53 -11.76 -28.56
C LEU A 608 -6.34 -11.29 -29.77
N GLN A 609 -7.17 -12.16 -30.33
CA GLN A 609 -8.09 -11.80 -31.44
C GLN A 609 -9.08 -10.72 -30.98
N ASN A 610 -9.60 -10.82 -29.75
CA ASN A 610 -10.49 -9.80 -29.19
C ASN A 610 -9.81 -8.43 -29.10
N LEU A 611 -8.52 -8.37 -28.72
CA LEU A 611 -7.75 -7.13 -28.72
C LEU A 611 -7.56 -6.58 -30.13
N VAL A 612 -7.17 -7.42 -31.10
CA VAL A 612 -6.99 -7.02 -32.51
C VAL A 612 -8.30 -6.53 -33.11
N ASP A 613 -9.42 -7.20 -32.85
CA ASP A 613 -10.74 -6.76 -33.30
C ASP A 613 -11.10 -5.38 -32.71
N ALA A 614 -10.77 -5.11 -31.47
CA ALA A 614 -11.00 -3.82 -30.82
C ALA A 614 -10.11 -2.70 -31.40
N LEU A 615 -8.85 -2.99 -31.69
CA LEU A 615 -7.93 -2.08 -32.38
C LEU A 615 -8.44 -1.74 -33.78
N ASN A 616 -8.82 -2.75 -34.55
CA ASN A 616 -9.36 -2.59 -35.90
C ASN A 616 -10.75 -1.94 -35.93
N ALA A 617 -11.51 -1.96 -34.83
CA ALA A 617 -12.75 -1.20 -34.75
C ALA A 617 -12.51 0.32 -34.73
N LYS A 618 -11.33 0.76 -34.32
CA LYS A 618 -10.89 2.16 -34.36
C LYS A 618 -10.18 2.49 -35.67
N GLU A 619 -9.25 1.63 -36.10
CA GLU A 619 -8.46 1.79 -37.33
C GLU A 619 -8.59 0.54 -38.21
N PRO A 620 -9.58 0.48 -39.14
CA PRO A 620 -9.94 -0.72 -39.86
C PRO A 620 -8.80 -1.31 -40.70
N GLY A 621 -8.44 -2.57 -40.38
CA GLY A 621 -7.45 -3.34 -41.14
C GLY A 621 -6.00 -2.99 -40.83
N LYS A 622 -5.75 -2.21 -39.80
CA LYS A 622 -4.39 -1.81 -39.39
C LYS A 622 -3.60 -2.95 -38.75
N TRP A 623 -4.26 -3.79 -37.96
CA TRP A 623 -3.60 -4.79 -37.12
C TRP A 623 -3.99 -6.21 -37.49
N ASP A 624 -3.03 -7.13 -37.38
CA ASP A 624 -3.25 -8.58 -37.39
C ASP A 624 -2.40 -9.23 -36.28
N LEU A 625 -2.64 -10.49 -35.96
CA LEU A 625 -1.95 -11.23 -34.90
C LEU A 625 -1.04 -12.34 -35.46
N VAL A 626 0.04 -12.62 -34.78
CA VAL A 626 0.83 -13.84 -34.98
C VAL A 626 0.10 -14.99 -34.31
N LYS A 627 -0.29 -15.97 -35.10
CA LYS A 627 -0.99 -17.15 -34.59
C LYS A 627 -0.09 -18.02 -33.72
N SER A 628 -0.69 -18.65 -32.73
CA SER A 628 -0.01 -19.64 -31.90
C SER A 628 0.53 -20.78 -32.75
N PRO A 629 1.74 -21.30 -32.51
CA PRO A 629 2.30 -22.42 -33.23
C PRO A 629 1.58 -23.75 -32.89
N GLN A 630 1.76 -24.76 -33.75
CA GLN A 630 1.21 -26.10 -33.49
C GLN A 630 1.84 -26.75 -32.24
N LYS A 631 3.13 -26.51 -32.01
CA LYS A 631 3.85 -26.98 -30.83
C LYS A 631 3.76 -25.92 -29.72
N LEU A 632 2.91 -26.15 -28.74
CA LEU A 632 2.73 -25.28 -27.59
C LEU A 632 3.76 -25.56 -26.47
N GLY A 633 3.86 -24.65 -25.51
CA GLY A 633 4.71 -24.81 -24.33
C GLY A 633 4.15 -25.83 -23.33
N THR A 634 5.03 -26.31 -22.46
CA THR A 634 4.68 -27.26 -21.38
C THR A 634 4.16 -26.47 -20.16
N ASP A 635 3.00 -26.86 -19.65
CA ASP A 635 2.41 -26.27 -18.43
C ASP A 635 2.37 -24.72 -18.47
N GLU A 636 1.88 -24.15 -19.55
CA GLU A 636 1.79 -22.69 -19.74
C GLU A 636 0.89 -22.03 -18.67
N ASP A 637 1.25 -20.80 -18.26
CA ASP A 637 0.48 -19.98 -17.30
C ASP A 637 -0.87 -19.52 -17.91
N PHE A 638 -1.72 -18.93 -17.10
CA PHE A 638 -2.99 -18.30 -17.49
C PHE A 638 -2.80 -17.00 -18.29
N ILE A 639 -1.58 -16.47 -18.32
CA ILE A 639 -1.15 -15.37 -19.18
C ILE A 639 0.02 -15.83 -20.04
N ARG A 640 0.18 -15.23 -21.20
CA ARG A 640 1.25 -15.53 -22.14
C ARG A 640 1.78 -14.25 -22.81
N VAL A 641 2.86 -14.41 -23.55
CA VAL A 641 3.33 -13.40 -24.50
C VAL A 641 2.74 -13.62 -25.90
N ALA A 642 2.69 -12.58 -26.72
CA ALA A 642 2.13 -12.61 -28.06
C ALA A 642 2.75 -11.51 -28.93
N PHE A 643 2.50 -11.59 -30.25
CA PHE A 643 2.76 -10.50 -31.19
C PHE A 643 1.49 -10.09 -31.92
N ILE A 644 1.35 -8.78 -32.13
CA ILE A 644 0.50 -8.17 -33.14
C ILE A 644 1.38 -7.38 -34.09
N TYR A 645 0.90 -7.17 -35.34
CA TYR A 645 1.69 -6.47 -36.34
C TYR A 645 0.78 -5.75 -37.35
N GLN A 646 1.37 -4.81 -38.11
CA GLN A 646 0.68 -4.12 -39.20
C GLN A 646 0.94 -4.83 -40.54
N PRO A 647 -0.07 -5.52 -41.16
CA PRO A 647 0.13 -6.30 -42.35
C PRO A 647 0.46 -5.44 -43.59
N ALA A 648 0.24 -4.14 -43.54
CA ALA A 648 0.66 -3.20 -44.57
C ALA A 648 2.18 -2.93 -44.59
N LYS A 649 2.86 -3.20 -43.44
CA LYS A 649 4.27 -2.93 -43.20
C LYS A 649 5.14 -4.17 -43.15
N VAL A 650 4.67 -5.19 -42.44
CA VAL A 650 5.41 -6.44 -42.25
C VAL A 650 4.51 -7.67 -42.41
N LYS A 651 5.11 -8.82 -42.63
CA LYS A 651 4.41 -10.12 -42.67
C LYS A 651 5.19 -11.20 -41.93
N PRO A 652 4.54 -12.09 -41.18
CA PRO A 652 5.19 -13.25 -40.58
C PRO A 652 5.74 -14.20 -41.66
N VAL A 653 6.92 -14.75 -41.44
CA VAL A 653 7.57 -15.76 -42.31
C VAL A 653 7.66 -17.07 -41.52
N GLY A 654 6.98 -18.08 -42.01
CA GLY A 654 6.89 -19.36 -41.32
C GLY A 654 6.01 -19.33 -40.09
N GLU A 655 6.09 -20.40 -39.33
CA GLU A 655 5.36 -20.56 -38.07
C GLU A 655 6.16 -19.94 -36.89
N SER A 656 5.47 -19.33 -35.92
CA SER A 656 6.11 -18.85 -34.69
C SER A 656 6.68 -20.02 -33.87
N VAL A 657 7.62 -19.73 -32.99
CA VAL A 657 8.30 -20.75 -32.15
C VAL A 657 8.21 -20.36 -30.67
N ILE A 658 7.68 -21.26 -29.84
CA ILE A 658 7.71 -21.12 -28.40
C ILE A 658 9.00 -21.79 -27.87
N PHE A 659 9.80 -21.03 -27.11
CA PHE A 659 10.98 -21.57 -26.45
C PHE A 659 10.59 -22.28 -25.15
N ASP A 660 10.30 -23.58 -25.28
CA ASP A 660 9.81 -24.41 -24.17
C ASP A 660 11.00 -24.99 -23.38
N ASP A 661 11.40 -24.30 -22.32
CA ASP A 661 12.51 -24.69 -21.45
C ASP A 661 12.05 -24.74 -19.96
N PRO A 662 12.57 -25.69 -19.17
CA PRO A 662 12.27 -25.76 -17.74
C PRO A 662 12.51 -24.47 -16.94
N ALA A 663 13.41 -23.60 -17.40
CA ALA A 663 13.66 -22.29 -16.77
C ALA A 663 12.43 -21.38 -16.77
N PHE A 664 11.52 -21.55 -17.74
CA PHE A 664 10.28 -20.76 -17.83
C PHE A 664 9.06 -21.49 -17.25
N THR A 665 9.03 -22.82 -17.29
CA THR A 665 7.88 -23.64 -16.90
C THR A 665 7.53 -23.39 -15.42
N LYS A 666 6.27 -23.00 -15.14
CA LYS A 666 5.74 -22.68 -13.79
C LYS A 666 6.42 -21.53 -13.05
N THR A 667 7.38 -20.87 -13.63
CA THR A 667 8.10 -19.73 -13.04
C THR A 667 7.84 -18.43 -13.77
N ALA A 668 7.75 -18.49 -15.10
CA ALA A 668 7.55 -17.35 -15.97
C ALA A 668 6.66 -17.74 -17.17
N ARG A 669 6.74 -17.04 -18.28
CA ARG A 669 6.06 -17.35 -19.53
C ARG A 669 7.11 -17.75 -20.58
N GLN A 670 6.83 -18.78 -21.34
CA GLN A 670 7.73 -19.21 -22.41
C GLN A 670 7.85 -18.12 -23.47
N PRO A 671 9.07 -17.72 -23.88
CA PRO A 671 9.26 -16.74 -24.93
C PRO A 671 8.65 -17.18 -26.25
N LEU A 672 8.16 -16.23 -27.03
CA LEU A 672 7.63 -16.46 -28.39
C LEU A 672 8.53 -15.74 -29.38
N ALA A 673 9.03 -16.49 -30.38
CA ALA A 673 9.83 -15.97 -31.46
C ALA A 673 9.07 -16.03 -32.79
N GLN A 674 9.25 -15.00 -33.63
CA GLN A 674 8.69 -14.94 -34.97
C GLN A 674 9.69 -14.27 -35.93
N VAL A 675 9.83 -14.86 -37.11
CA VAL A 675 10.52 -14.20 -38.23
C VAL A 675 9.53 -13.33 -38.99
N PHE A 676 9.91 -12.09 -39.24
CA PHE A 676 9.13 -11.15 -40.06
C PHE A 676 9.91 -10.76 -41.28
N ASP A 677 9.20 -10.41 -42.34
CA ASP A 677 9.72 -9.79 -43.57
C ASP A 677 9.01 -8.45 -43.80
N THR A 678 9.71 -7.48 -44.35
CA THR A 678 9.13 -6.17 -44.69
C THR A 678 8.32 -6.21 -45.98
N VAL A 679 7.20 -5.50 -46.00
CA VAL A 679 6.31 -5.45 -47.20
C VAL A 679 6.74 -4.31 -48.12
N GLY A 680 6.72 -4.59 -49.45
CA GLY A 680 6.98 -3.56 -50.48
C GLY A 680 8.44 -3.42 -50.91
N ASN A 681 9.33 -4.28 -50.42
CA ASN A 681 10.71 -4.38 -50.86
C ASN A 681 10.88 -5.54 -51.86
N ASP A 682 11.74 -5.36 -52.89
CA ASP A 682 12.03 -6.40 -53.91
C ASP A 682 13.00 -7.48 -53.37
N GLU A 683 13.63 -7.26 -52.21
CA GLU A 683 14.52 -8.20 -51.53
C GLU A 683 13.92 -8.60 -50.19
N ASP A 684 14.01 -9.87 -49.83
CA ASP A 684 13.60 -10.37 -48.49
C ASP A 684 14.49 -9.73 -47.39
N LYS A 685 13.88 -8.94 -46.50
CA LYS A 685 14.52 -8.31 -45.35
C LYS A 685 14.02 -8.92 -44.06
N ASN A 686 14.38 -10.20 -43.90
CA ASN A 686 13.97 -10.97 -42.76
C ASN A 686 14.68 -10.50 -41.47
N PHE A 687 13.91 -10.40 -40.38
CA PHE A 687 14.41 -10.20 -39.03
C PHE A 687 13.64 -11.07 -38.03
N VAL A 688 14.25 -11.35 -36.92
CA VAL A 688 13.65 -12.14 -35.82
C VAL A 688 13.24 -11.19 -34.69
N ALA A 689 12.03 -11.36 -34.21
CA ALA A 689 11.58 -10.75 -32.97
C ALA A 689 11.27 -11.84 -31.92
N VAL A 690 11.72 -11.65 -30.67
CA VAL A 690 11.42 -12.55 -29.56
C VAL A 690 10.83 -11.75 -28.41
N VAL A 691 9.58 -12.04 -28.04
CA VAL A 691 8.92 -11.40 -26.91
C VAL A 691 9.08 -12.25 -25.64
N ASN A 692 9.41 -11.59 -24.55
CA ASN A 692 9.79 -12.19 -23.28
C ASN A 692 8.90 -11.68 -22.15
N HIS A 693 8.71 -12.50 -21.11
CA HIS A 693 8.18 -12.08 -19.84
C HIS A 693 8.76 -13.00 -18.74
N TYR A 694 9.80 -12.51 -18.05
CA TYR A 694 10.56 -13.27 -17.08
C TYR A 694 9.88 -13.35 -15.71
N LYS A 695 10.51 -14.05 -14.78
CA LYS A 695 10.03 -14.23 -13.41
C LYS A 695 10.06 -12.91 -12.63
N SER A 696 8.88 -12.49 -12.16
CA SER A 696 8.75 -11.27 -11.37
C SER A 696 9.49 -11.35 -10.02
N LYS A 697 9.87 -10.19 -9.50
CA LYS A 697 10.52 -10.06 -8.17
C LYS A 697 9.56 -10.34 -6.99
N GLY A 698 8.24 -10.27 -7.19
CA GLY A 698 7.24 -10.31 -6.13
C GLY A 698 7.08 -11.66 -5.44
N SER A 699 6.74 -12.73 -6.17
CA SER A 699 6.54 -14.07 -5.58
C SER A 699 7.84 -14.85 -5.57
N VAL A 700 8.32 -15.21 -4.37
CA VAL A 700 9.61 -15.88 -4.19
C VAL A 700 9.53 -17.35 -4.62
N ALA A 701 10.39 -17.77 -5.54
CA ALA A 701 10.62 -19.17 -5.86
C ALA A 701 11.50 -19.82 -4.81
N LYS A 702 11.25 -21.09 -4.54
CA LYS A 702 11.96 -21.81 -3.46
C LYS A 702 13.49 -21.81 -3.70
N GLY A 703 14.22 -21.23 -2.78
CA GLY A 703 15.67 -21.18 -2.78
C GLY A 703 16.25 -20.09 -3.70
N ASP A 704 15.46 -19.05 -3.99
CA ASP A 704 15.86 -17.89 -4.78
C ASP A 704 15.33 -16.59 -4.13
N GLU A 705 15.48 -16.55 -2.80
CA GLU A 705 15.21 -15.37 -1.98
C GLU A 705 16.26 -14.30 -2.28
N ASP A 706 15.94 -13.06 -1.95
CA ASP A 706 16.86 -11.91 -2.04
C ASP A 706 18.16 -12.18 -1.27
N THR A 707 19.29 -11.98 -1.93
CA THR A 707 20.63 -12.17 -1.36
C THR A 707 21.22 -10.88 -0.79
N GLY A 708 20.49 -9.76 -0.86
CA GLY A 708 20.92 -8.45 -0.36
C GLY A 708 21.94 -7.76 -1.25
N ASP A 709 21.99 -8.10 -2.53
CA ASP A 709 22.89 -7.51 -3.54
C ASP A 709 22.22 -6.43 -4.41
N GLY A 710 20.96 -6.10 -4.11
CA GLY A 710 20.15 -5.12 -4.83
C GLY A 710 19.28 -5.70 -5.97
N GLN A 711 19.45 -6.98 -6.33
CA GLN A 711 18.67 -7.60 -7.39
C GLN A 711 17.26 -8.07 -6.95
N GLY A 712 17.04 -8.16 -5.62
CA GLY A 712 15.82 -8.68 -5.05
C GLY A 712 15.60 -10.18 -5.31
N ASN A 713 14.40 -10.69 -5.03
CA ASN A 713 14.06 -12.09 -5.18
C ASN A 713 14.16 -12.57 -6.63
N ASN A 714 14.44 -13.87 -6.81
CA ASN A 714 14.41 -14.58 -8.10
C ASN A 714 15.51 -14.16 -9.11
N ALA A 715 16.60 -13.56 -8.66
CA ALA A 715 17.70 -13.11 -9.52
C ALA A 715 18.35 -14.27 -10.27
N ARG A 716 18.62 -15.39 -9.60
CA ARG A 716 19.20 -16.58 -10.20
C ARG A 716 18.29 -17.18 -11.29
N ILE A 717 16.97 -17.29 -11.03
CA ILE A 717 16.03 -17.82 -12.03
C ILE A 717 16.00 -16.93 -13.26
N ARG A 718 15.98 -15.61 -13.11
CA ARG A 718 16.01 -14.69 -14.26
C ARG A 718 17.28 -14.83 -15.08
N ALA A 719 18.44 -14.98 -14.43
CA ALA A 719 19.71 -15.24 -15.13
C ALA A 719 19.69 -16.60 -15.86
N GLU A 720 19.08 -17.64 -15.28
CA GLU A 720 18.87 -18.94 -15.94
C GLU A 720 17.94 -18.83 -17.15
N GLN A 721 16.91 -17.98 -17.07
CA GLN A 721 15.99 -17.70 -18.18
C GLN A 721 16.72 -17.04 -19.35
N SER A 722 17.62 -16.09 -19.10
CA SER A 722 18.46 -15.49 -20.15
C SER A 722 19.36 -16.51 -20.83
N LYS A 723 20.00 -17.40 -20.06
CA LYS A 723 20.81 -18.49 -20.61
C LYS A 723 20.00 -19.49 -21.45
N ALA A 724 18.77 -19.80 -21.02
CA ALA A 724 17.85 -20.65 -21.77
C ALA A 724 17.40 -19.97 -23.07
N LEU A 725 17.12 -18.67 -23.03
CA LEU A 725 16.78 -17.89 -24.22
C LEU A 725 17.91 -17.94 -25.28
N LEU A 726 19.15 -17.66 -24.85
CA LEU A 726 20.34 -17.72 -25.74
C LEU A 726 20.56 -19.12 -26.32
N LYS A 727 20.35 -20.17 -25.52
CA LYS A 727 20.44 -21.56 -25.96
C LYS A 727 19.44 -21.84 -27.09
N HIS A 728 18.16 -21.49 -26.89
CA HIS A 728 17.10 -21.73 -27.88
C HIS A 728 17.33 -20.94 -29.16
N LEU A 729 17.81 -19.69 -29.05
CA LEU A 729 18.24 -18.91 -30.22
C LEU A 729 19.39 -19.59 -30.98
N GLY A 730 20.39 -20.08 -30.29
CA GLY A 730 21.53 -20.81 -30.88
C GLY A 730 21.14 -22.15 -31.55
N GLU A 731 20.00 -22.72 -31.22
CA GLU A 731 19.41 -23.91 -31.85
C GLU A 731 18.74 -23.58 -33.18
N GLN A 732 18.35 -22.31 -33.46
CA GLN A 732 17.70 -21.85 -34.69
C GLN A 732 18.75 -21.52 -35.74
N LYS A 733 19.26 -22.54 -36.44
CA LYS A 733 20.39 -22.39 -37.38
C LYS A 733 20.09 -21.46 -38.56
N ASP A 734 18.83 -21.44 -39.00
CA ASP A 734 18.38 -20.60 -40.11
C ASP A 734 18.27 -19.10 -39.72
N TRP A 735 18.39 -18.77 -38.43
CA TRP A 735 18.33 -17.39 -37.93
C TRP A 735 19.71 -16.81 -37.58
N ALA A 736 20.77 -17.61 -37.71
CA ALA A 736 22.11 -17.27 -37.18
C ALA A 736 22.64 -15.92 -37.69
N ASP A 737 22.32 -15.57 -38.96
CA ASP A 737 22.78 -14.34 -39.61
C ASP A 737 21.67 -13.25 -39.67
N LEU A 738 20.50 -13.52 -39.15
CA LEU A 738 19.39 -12.55 -39.17
C LEU A 738 19.52 -11.49 -38.08
N PRO A 739 19.15 -10.23 -38.39
CA PRO A 739 18.89 -9.24 -37.36
C PRO A 739 17.88 -9.77 -36.36
N THR A 740 18.25 -9.76 -35.07
CA THR A 740 17.40 -10.33 -34.00
C THR A 740 17.21 -9.32 -32.89
N PHE A 741 15.93 -9.08 -32.57
CA PHE A 741 15.50 -8.23 -31.47
C PHE A 741 14.86 -9.07 -30.35
N LEU A 742 15.26 -8.81 -29.12
CA LEU A 742 14.61 -9.32 -27.91
C LEU A 742 13.84 -8.17 -27.28
N VAL A 743 12.54 -8.33 -27.13
CA VAL A 743 11.69 -7.32 -26.51
C VAL A 743 10.95 -7.93 -25.32
N GLY A 744 10.66 -7.16 -24.30
CA GLY A 744 9.84 -7.72 -23.22
C GLY A 744 10.09 -7.16 -21.85
N ASP A 745 9.23 -7.63 -20.93
CA ASP A 745 9.39 -7.47 -19.50
C ASP A 745 10.35 -8.55 -18.97
N PHE A 746 11.60 -8.18 -18.76
CA PHE A 746 12.62 -9.08 -18.22
C PHE A 746 12.60 -9.13 -16.68
N ASN A 747 11.77 -8.32 -16.04
CA ASN A 747 11.71 -8.20 -14.58
C ASN A 747 13.10 -8.03 -13.93
N ALA A 748 14.04 -7.47 -14.66
CA ALA A 748 15.42 -7.24 -14.28
C ALA A 748 15.86 -5.85 -14.73
N TYR A 749 16.48 -5.11 -13.84
CA TYR A 749 17.02 -3.80 -14.16
C TYR A 749 18.29 -3.92 -15.00
N THR A 750 18.67 -2.85 -15.65
CA THR A 750 19.69 -2.77 -16.70
C THR A 750 21.03 -3.43 -16.37
N LYS A 751 21.48 -3.38 -15.12
CA LYS A 751 22.81 -3.95 -14.69
C LYS A 751 22.67 -5.28 -13.95
N GLU A 752 21.46 -5.84 -13.84
CA GLU A 752 21.27 -7.15 -13.19
C GLU A 752 21.80 -8.32 -14.02
N ASP A 753 22.09 -9.41 -13.34
CA ASP A 753 22.70 -10.62 -13.93
C ASP A 753 21.94 -11.17 -15.14
N ALA A 754 20.60 -11.03 -15.16
CA ALA A 754 19.77 -11.51 -16.27
C ALA A 754 20.04 -10.71 -17.56
N ILE A 755 20.15 -9.40 -17.48
CA ILE A 755 20.45 -8.54 -18.65
C ILE A 755 21.92 -8.67 -19.02
N THR A 756 22.83 -8.68 -18.03
CA THR A 756 24.26 -8.91 -18.25
C THR A 756 24.52 -10.22 -19.01
N ALA A 757 23.79 -11.31 -18.68
CA ALA A 757 23.93 -12.59 -19.38
C ALA A 757 23.52 -12.51 -20.87
N LEU A 758 22.56 -11.66 -21.24
CA LEU A 758 22.18 -11.42 -22.64
C LEU A 758 23.24 -10.59 -23.36
N VAL A 759 23.80 -9.60 -22.69
CA VAL A 759 24.89 -8.76 -23.23
C VAL A 759 26.14 -9.61 -23.46
N ASP A 760 26.53 -10.44 -22.51
CA ASP A 760 27.64 -11.39 -22.65
C ASP A 760 27.38 -12.42 -23.77
N GLY A 761 26.12 -12.69 -24.04
CA GLY A 761 25.64 -13.56 -25.12
C GLY A 761 25.64 -12.91 -26.50
N GLY A 762 26.09 -11.65 -26.63
CA GLY A 762 26.24 -10.94 -27.90
C GLY A 762 25.07 -10.01 -28.28
N PHE A 763 24.18 -9.70 -27.34
CA PHE A 763 23.13 -8.70 -27.53
C PHE A 763 23.55 -7.35 -26.93
N ASN A 764 23.06 -6.27 -27.52
CA ASN A 764 23.25 -4.92 -27.00
C ASN A 764 21.90 -4.39 -26.56
N ILE A 765 21.86 -3.65 -25.46
CA ILE A 765 20.66 -2.92 -25.05
C ILE A 765 20.48 -1.76 -26.04
N VAL A 766 19.25 -1.61 -26.53
CA VAL A 766 18.86 -0.48 -27.39
C VAL A 766 18.42 0.65 -26.46
N GLU A 767 19.31 1.63 -26.31
CA GLU A 767 19.07 2.81 -25.45
C GLU A 767 18.80 4.04 -26.34
N SER A 768 17.96 4.93 -25.86
CA SER A 768 17.75 6.23 -26.47
C SER A 768 18.93 7.15 -26.16
N GLU A 769 19.55 7.74 -27.17
CA GLU A 769 20.56 8.79 -26.97
C GLU A 769 19.96 10.13 -26.52
N LYS A 770 18.64 10.30 -26.72
CA LYS A 770 17.91 11.54 -26.44
C LYS A 770 17.36 11.60 -25.00
N ASP A 771 17.07 10.46 -24.41
CA ASP A 771 16.29 10.32 -23.17
C ASP A 771 16.98 9.38 -22.18
N TYR A 772 18.13 9.78 -21.68
CA TYR A 772 18.92 9.01 -20.72
C TYR A 772 18.15 8.64 -19.43
N ASP A 773 17.11 9.40 -19.09
CA ASP A 773 16.34 9.24 -17.85
C ASP A 773 15.06 8.43 -18.01
N GLN A 774 14.73 7.91 -19.19
CA GLN A 774 13.54 7.13 -19.40
C GLN A 774 13.60 5.79 -18.65
N ALA A 775 12.60 5.58 -17.78
CA ALA A 775 12.40 4.34 -17.04
C ALA A 775 11.03 3.76 -17.38
N SER A 776 10.92 2.46 -17.55
CA SER A 776 9.64 1.83 -17.87
C SER A 776 8.78 1.56 -16.63
N TYR A 777 9.35 1.64 -15.43
CA TYR A 777 8.71 1.22 -14.19
C TYR A 777 9.13 2.08 -12.99
N GLN A 778 8.20 2.26 -12.06
CA GLN A 778 8.47 2.87 -10.76
C GLN A 778 8.11 1.87 -9.66
N PHE A 779 9.03 1.68 -8.72
CA PHE A 779 8.81 0.83 -7.55
C PHE A 779 9.46 1.44 -6.31
N ASP A 780 8.69 1.54 -5.22
CA ASP A 780 9.13 2.02 -3.90
C ASP A 780 9.89 3.37 -3.93
N GLY A 781 9.45 4.27 -4.81
CA GLY A 781 10.04 5.60 -4.95
C GLY A 781 11.30 5.67 -5.82
N GLN A 782 11.57 4.65 -6.61
CA GLN A 782 12.70 4.62 -7.53
C GLN A 782 12.23 4.27 -8.95
N LEU A 783 12.72 5.02 -9.92
CA LEU A 783 12.52 4.74 -11.33
C LEU A 783 13.53 3.67 -11.80
N GLY A 784 13.17 2.88 -12.79
CA GLY A 784 14.08 1.90 -13.40
C GLY A 784 13.48 1.22 -14.62
N THR A 785 14.30 0.53 -15.38
CA THR A 785 13.92 -0.12 -16.62
C THR A 785 13.82 -1.63 -16.41
N LEU A 786 12.61 -2.17 -16.43
CA LEU A 786 12.34 -3.62 -16.40
C LEU A 786 12.02 -4.17 -17.78
N ASP A 787 11.52 -3.31 -18.67
CA ASP A 787 11.15 -3.60 -20.03
C ASP A 787 12.28 -3.16 -20.95
N HIS A 788 12.84 -4.09 -21.71
CA HIS A 788 14.01 -3.83 -22.52
C HIS A 788 13.78 -4.21 -24.00
N VAL A 789 14.49 -3.50 -24.86
CA VAL A 789 14.77 -3.92 -26.23
C VAL A 789 16.26 -4.21 -26.33
N LEU A 790 16.62 -5.45 -26.70
CA LEU A 790 18.01 -5.81 -26.98
C LEU A 790 18.13 -6.26 -28.42
N ALA A 791 19.26 -5.99 -29.04
CA ALA A 791 19.53 -6.30 -30.44
C ALA A 791 20.88 -6.99 -30.60
N ASN A 792 20.97 -8.01 -31.49
CA ASN A 792 22.24 -8.55 -31.89
C ASN A 792 23.00 -7.55 -32.78
N ALA A 793 24.28 -7.81 -33.10
CA ALA A 793 25.09 -6.87 -33.87
C ALA A 793 24.46 -6.50 -35.23
N ALA A 794 23.85 -7.46 -35.92
CA ALA A 794 23.19 -7.21 -37.21
C ALA A 794 21.95 -6.33 -37.05
N ALA A 795 21.20 -6.49 -35.97
CA ALA A 795 20.02 -5.67 -35.68
C ALA A 795 20.43 -4.25 -35.25
N MET A 796 21.52 -4.10 -34.49
CA MET A 796 22.02 -2.78 -34.09
C MET A 796 22.44 -1.90 -35.27
N GLU A 797 22.91 -2.47 -36.36
CA GLU A 797 23.21 -1.73 -37.58
C GLU A 797 21.94 -1.10 -38.24
N LEU A 798 20.76 -1.62 -37.88
CA LEU A 798 19.46 -1.14 -38.44
C LEU A 798 18.79 -0.12 -37.51
N VAL A 799 19.14 -0.07 -36.24
CA VAL A 799 18.54 0.85 -35.25
C VAL A 799 18.88 2.30 -35.63
N LYS A 800 17.87 3.15 -35.67
CA LYS A 800 17.97 4.59 -35.92
C LYS A 800 17.69 5.39 -34.64
N ASP A 801 16.67 4.99 -33.91
CA ASP A 801 16.19 5.69 -32.73
C ASP A 801 15.48 4.71 -31.80
N SER A 802 15.30 5.09 -30.54
CA SER A 802 14.50 4.33 -29.56
C SER A 802 13.93 5.28 -28.50
N ALA A 803 12.81 4.92 -27.92
CA ALA A 803 12.22 5.65 -26.81
C ALA A 803 11.43 4.71 -25.89
N VAL A 804 11.29 5.11 -24.63
CA VAL A 804 10.29 4.58 -23.69
C VAL A 804 9.18 5.61 -23.60
N TRP A 805 7.98 5.22 -23.98
CA TRP A 805 6.82 6.12 -23.89
C TRP A 805 6.24 6.07 -22.47
N ASN A 806 6.54 7.09 -21.66
CA ASN A 806 6.23 7.13 -20.22
C ASN A 806 4.78 7.53 -19.91
N ILE A 807 3.84 6.65 -20.26
CA ILE A 807 2.41 6.80 -19.96
C ILE A 807 1.93 5.95 -18.77
N ASN A 808 2.74 5.05 -18.26
CA ASN A 808 2.35 4.08 -17.24
C ASN A 808 3.16 4.19 -15.94
N GLY A 809 4.47 4.01 -15.99
CA GLY A 809 5.33 3.98 -14.80
C GLY A 809 5.28 5.27 -13.98
N ASP A 810 5.31 6.41 -14.63
CA ASP A 810 5.33 7.72 -14.00
C ASP A 810 3.96 8.20 -13.50
N GLU A 811 2.89 7.59 -13.96
CA GLU A 811 1.54 8.04 -13.68
C GLU A 811 0.98 7.55 -12.35
N SER A 812 0.15 8.37 -11.74
CA SER A 812 -0.60 7.98 -10.54
C SER A 812 -1.47 6.75 -10.79
N ALA A 813 -1.47 5.80 -9.85
CA ALA A 813 -2.34 4.64 -9.87
C ALA A 813 -3.85 4.99 -9.91
N ALA A 814 -4.23 6.24 -9.60
CA ALA A 814 -5.61 6.71 -9.71
C ALA A 814 -6.17 6.61 -11.15
N PHE A 815 -5.30 6.62 -12.15
CA PHE A 815 -5.71 6.53 -13.56
C PHE A 815 -5.86 5.10 -14.09
N GLU A 816 -5.40 4.09 -13.36
CA GLU A 816 -5.57 2.69 -13.73
C GLU A 816 -7.06 2.30 -13.73
N TYR A 817 -7.52 1.52 -14.70
CA TYR A 817 -8.93 1.14 -14.83
C TYR A 817 -9.49 0.47 -13.55
N SER A 818 -8.67 -0.32 -12.88
CA SER A 818 -9.03 -1.04 -11.66
C SER A 818 -8.95 -0.18 -10.40
N ARG A 819 -8.37 1.00 -10.49
CA ARG A 819 -8.06 1.90 -9.37
C ARG A 819 -8.64 3.29 -9.49
N ARG A 820 -9.45 3.58 -10.49
CA ARG A 820 -10.16 4.85 -10.69
C ARG A 820 -11.07 5.27 -9.53
N ASN A 821 -11.26 4.39 -8.59
CA ASN A 821 -12.02 4.64 -7.37
C ASN A 821 -11.23 5.38 -6.28
N TYR A 822 -9.98 5.75 -6.53
CA TYR A 822 -9.18 6.49 -5.54
C TYR A 822 -9.53 7.98 -5.50
N ASN A 823 -10.80 8.30 -5.33
CA ASN A 823 -11.29 9.65 -5.06
C ASN A 823 -10.93 10.69 -6.16
N ALA A 824 -10.62 10.24 -7.34
CA ALA A 824 -10.35 11.05 -8.53
C ALA A 824 -11.35 10.76 -9.68
N GLN A 825 -12.11 9.69 -9.61
CA GLN A 825 -12.94 9.18 -10.70
C GLN A 825 -13.96 10.21 -11.22
N ASP A 826 -14.53 11.03 -10.33
CA ASP A 826 -15.54 12.03 -10.68
C ASP A 826 -14.94 13.29 -11.35
N PHE A 827 -13.61 13.37 -11.43
CA PHE A 827 -12.87 14.51 -11.99
C PHE A 827 -12.28 14.23 -13.36
N PHE A 828 -12.45 13.01 -13.90
CA PHE A 828 -12.02 12.72 -15.27
C PHE A 828 -12.82 13.58 -16.28
N GLY A 829 -12.10 14.06 -17.29
CA GLY A 829 -12.68 14.83 -18.38
C GLY A 829 -13.65 14.03 -19.27
N ASP A 830 -14.26 14.70 -20.23
CA ASP A 830 -15.11 14.05 -21.23
C ASP A 830 -14.35 12.95 -21.98
N GLY A 831 -15.07 11.91 -22.43
CA GLY A 831 -14.48 10.69 -23.00
C GLY A 831 -13.58 10.88 -24.22
N ASP A 832 -13.70 12.00 -24.91
CA ASP A 832 -12.90 12.34 -26.10
C ASP A 832 -11.62 13.15 -25.79
N ASP A 833 -11.38 13.56 -24.54
CA ASP A 833 -10.14 14.22 -24.13
C ASP A 833 -9.00 13.19 -24.08
N PRO A 834 -7.93 13.35 -24.90
CA PRO A 834 -6.83 12.38 -24.96
C PRO A 834 -5.95 12.37 -23.70
N ILE A 835 -6.00 13.41 -22.87
CA ILE A 835 -5.15 13.58 -21.69
C ILE A 835 -5.88 13.12 -20.41
N TYR A 836 -7.09 13.62 -20.18
CA TYR A 836 -7.85 13.35 -18.97
C TYR A 836 -9.22 12.68 -19.21
N GLY A 837 -9.57 12.39 -20.47
CA GLY A 837 -10.81 11.68 -20.79
C GLY A 837 -10.79 10.22 -20.33
N TYR A 838 -11.96 9.60 -20.36
CA TYR A 838 -12.17 8.26 -19.77
C TYR A 838 -11.34 7.16 -20.43
N GLY A 839 -11.06 7.26 -21.72
CA GLY A 839 -10.30 6.28 -22.51
C GLY A 839 -8.86 6.71 -22.81
N ASN A 840 -8.29 7.66 -22.03
CA ASN A 840 -6.91 8.11 -22.22
C ASN A 840 -5.88 6.97 -22.07
N PRO A 841 -4.69 7.04 -22.70
CA PRO A 841 -3.71 5.96 -22.69
C PRO A 841 -2.95 5.82 -21.36
N PHE A 842 -2.94 6.85 -20.53
CA PHE A 842 -2.14 6.90 -19.31
C PHE A 842 -2.61 5.86 -18.28
N ARG A 843 -1.67 5.13 -17.70
CA ARG A 843 -1.93 4.01 -16.80
C ARG A 843 -2.79 2.93 -17.46
N SER A 844 -2.48 2.61 -18.70
CA SER A 844 -3.13 1.54 -19.46
C SER A 844 -2.52 0.16 -19.18
N SER A 845 -1.33 0.13 -18.61
CA SER A 845 -0.64 -1.09 -18.21
C SER A 845 0.05 -0.97 -16.85
#